data_3274b437d7f688a0d1bb17acd73fad3b
#
_entry.id   3274b437d7f688a0d1bb17acd73fad3b
#
_cell.length_a   1.000
_cell.length_b   1.000
_cell.length_c   1.000
_cell.angle_alpha   90.00
_cell.angle_beta   90.00
_cell.angle_gamma   90.00
#
_symmetry.space_group_name_H-M   'P 1'
#
loop_
_entity.id
_entity.type
_entity.pdbx_description
1 polymer ?
#
loop_
_entity_poly.entity_id
_entity_poly.type
_entity_poly.pdbx_seq_one_letter_code
_entity_poly.pdbx_strand_id
1 'polypeptide(L)'
;MHGLLTAKLRRTLGRAAAFAVPAAILLVILAAGLASALPAQASPAEQASSGRLLVTIDAMNPPYAGPGARVTLSGTVTNGTRQTRAGLSVRLYTSASHFTTRDGLDEYMSHGVVSDLIPAGTFFISASLAPGARASWTASFRAATQGISSFGVYAVTAQLQDPSGGVISSDQTLLPFWPGSRSAGLARPLAISWLLPLIDQPHQKVCTATLTNNDLAGSLGQRGRLSALLEAGASQPGARPTWFIDPALLSDVATMTSRYLVGGQPTCTGASREPASTAAARWLAGLRQVTASQQAVLTPYANVDMAALVRQGMTRDLTAAYRTGEAAAASVLGKSIESVRQDIAWPPGGTADLSLLTNLAAQQHVGTVVLNSDEMPPAADAASGFQPDDAVASVRVAGLPMKVLLSDDTLTKVLRAGNTSSGTLPKSTEFAVRQRFLAETAMIAAEAPDSERTIVVAPPGNWSPSEALASGLLRETKAAPWLTPTPLASLSSAPDTQHAAPRHSPPRSQASPGELSRDYLRQVRILGGRVSLYKSMLYKPAVSYTRSLDEALLATEAAAWRGSGRPQGEELVRGLSYYITAANKKVTIISSGQVPMGGSAGLVPVSIQNGLHQAIQVRVVATVAKTPGRTSQLTIGHYQNQVIIPPLQPATVRMPVSSAPQGSTQIHLVLTNANGTVLPLTRTSLTVLSTRYGRAILFLIGAAIGVLVLTSVYRALRRRLHGDGHLVNEEPDPPGSVRTGTSGARHPTEAPDDLADARRWVDDA
;
A
#
# COMPACT_ATOMS: atom_id res chain seq x y z
N MET A 1 9.49 60.82 -21.17
CA MET A 1 8.98 61.49 -22.37
C MET A 1 8.05 60.53 -23.08
N HIS A 2 6.81 60.99 -23.20
CA HIS A 2 5.71 60.60 -24.07
C HIS A 2 5.14 59.17 -23.87
N GLY A 3 3.98 58.99 -23.37
CA GLY A 3 2.78 59.79 -23.11
C GLY A 3 1.78 59.71 -24.24
N LEU A 4 0.61 59.07 -23.92
CA LEU A 4 -0.66 59.28 -24.54
C LEU A 4 -0.87 58.80 -25.99
N LEU A 5 -1.63 57.70 -26.12
CA LEU A 5 -2.77 57.59 -27.03
C LEU A 5 -3.58 56.35 -26.73
N THR A 6 -4.41 56.46 -25.72
CA THR A 6 -5.55 55.59 -25.46
C THR A 6 -6.81 56.38 -25.61
N ALA A 7 -7.83 55.76 -26.10
CA ALA A 7 -9.22 56.20 -26.19
C ALA A 7 -9.63 56.65 -27.61
N LYS A 8 -10.14 55.64 -28.36
CA LYS A 8 -11.34 55.73 -29.17
C LYS A 8 -11.48 54.47 -30.02
N LEU A 9 -12.14 53.47 -29.49
CA LEU A 9 -12.93 52.50 -30.26
C LEU A 9 -13.78 51.62 -29.31
N ARG A 10 -14.71 52.28 -28.66
CA ARG A 10 -15.87 51.59 -28.05
C ARG A 10 -17.09 52.22 -28.67
N ARG A 11 -17.73 51.53 -29.59
CA ARG A 11 -19.16 51.58 -30.01
C ARG A 11 -19.24 51.22 -31.47
N THR A 12 -19.40 49.95 -31.73
CA THR A 12 -20.14 49.33 -32.85
C THR A 12 -19.68 47.89 -32.99
N LEU A 13 -20.32 46.98 -32.29
CA LEU A 13 -20.40 45.54 -32.59
C LEU A 13 -21.20 44.86 -31.44
N GLY A 14 -22.39 45.31 -31.30
CA GLY A 14 -23.45 44.63 -30.59
C GLY A 14 -24.48 44.16 -31.61
N ARG A 15 -24.47 42.89 -31.95
CA ARG A 15 -25.52 42.08 -32.62
C ARG A 15 -24.94 41.15 -33.68
N ALA A 16 -24.11 40.20 -33.28
CA ALA A 16 -23.82 38.99 -34.07
C ALA A 16 -23.14 37.89 -33.27
N ALA A 17 -23.45 37.74 -31.99
CA ALA A 17 -22.81 36.74 -31.12
C ALA A 17 -23.81 35.80 -30.42
N ALA A 18 -24.93 35.46 -31.09
CA ALA A 18 -25.93 34.54 -30.52
C ALA A 18 -26.01 33.15 -31.20
N PHE A 19 -25.17 32.83 -32.20
CA PHE A 19 -25.23 31.53 -32.91
C PHE A 19 -23.89 30.79 -33.07
N ALA A 20 -22.83 31.23 -32.42
CA ALA A 20 -21.49 30.60 -32.58
C ALA A 20 -21.06 29.75 -31.38
N VAL A 21 -21.84 29.65 -30.31
CA VAL A 21 -21.44 28.94 -29.08
C VAL A 21 -21.62 27.41 -29.14
N PRO A 22 -22.59 26.81 -29.88
CA PRO A 22 -22.69 25.34 -29.89
C PRO A 22 -21.62 24.65 -30.81
N ALA A 23 -21.07 25.34 -31.78
CA ALA A 23 -20.06 24.72 -32.67
C ALA A 23 -18.64 24.66 -32.05
N ALA A 24 -18.29 25.62 -31.20
CA ALA A 24 -16.99 25.64 -30.54
C ALA A 24 -16.91 24.61 -29.38
N ILE A 25 -18.01 24.31 -28.68
CA ILE A 25 -18.06 23.28 -27.64
C ILE A 25 -18.00 21.89 -28.28
N LEU A 26 -18.57 21.67 -29.46
CA LEU A 26 -18.47 20.39 -30.16
C LEU A 26 -17.05 20.12 -30.69
N LEU A 27 -16.33 21.17 -31.11
CA LEU A 27 -14.95 21.03 -31.57
C LEU A 27 -13.96 20.80 -30.43
N VAL A 28 -14.19 21.33 -29.23
CA VAL A 28 -13.38 21.11 -28.04
C VAL A 28 -13.62 19.71 -27.46
N ILE A 29 -14.85 19.18 -27.55
CA ILE A 29 -15.15 17.80 -27.13
C ILE A 29 -14.57 16.78 -28.14
N LEU A 30 -14.51 17.08 -29.42
CA LEU A 30 -13.85 16.23 -30.41
C LEU A 30 -12.30 16.30 -30.31
N ALA A 31 -11.72 17.42 -29.89
CA ALA A 31 -10.28 17.58 -29.65
C ALA A 31 -9.85 16.95 -28.32
N ALA A 32 -10.71 16.93 -27.29
CA ALA A 32 -10.45 16.27 -26.01
C ALA A 32 -10.59 14.74 -26.11
N GLY A 33 -11.32 14.22 -27.09
CA GLY A 33 -11.42 12.78 -27.35
C GLY A 33 -10.22 12.20 -28.12
N LEU A 34 -9.35 13.03 -28.69
CA LEU A 34 -8.15 12.62 -29.41
C LEU A 34 -6.83 12.78 -28.62
N ALA A 35 -6.89 13.34 -27.39
CA ALA A 35 -5.70 13.60 -26.57
C ALA A 35 -5.49 12.59 -25.40
N SER A 36 -6.25 11.50 -25.35
CA SER A 36 -6.09 10.45 -24.31
C SER A 36 -5.63 9.10 -24.88
N ALA A 37 -5.07 9.06 -26.06
CA ALA A 37 -4.25 7.94 -26.46
C ALA A 37 -2.87 8.12 -25.80
N LEU A 38 -2.68 7.51 -24.62
CA LEU A 38 -1.35 7.17 -24.13
C LEU A 38 -0.60 6.49 -25.27
N PRO A 39 0.69 6.80 -25.50
CA PRO A 39 1.46 6.07 -26.49
C PRO A 39 1.42 4.60 -26.08
N ALA A 40 0.68 3.79 -26.82
CA ALA A 40 0.79 2.36 -26.77
C ALA A 40 2.28 2.05 -26.97
N GLN A 41 2.92 1.40 -26.00
CA GLN A 41 4.27 0.89 -26.18
C GLN A 41 4.23 0.03 -27.45
N ALA A 42 5.06 0.37 -28.41
CA ALA A 42 5.11 -0.28 -29.70
C ALA A 42 5.22 -1.80 -29.50
N SER A 43 4.27 -2.54 -30.05
CA SER A 43 4.35 -3.99 -30.12
C SER A 43 5.65 -4.40 -30.80
N PRO A 44 6.19 -5.61 -30.55
CA PRO A 44 7.42 -6.10 -31.24
C PRO A 44 7.34 -6.04 -32.77
N ALA A 45 6.13 -5.98 -33.34
CA ALA A 45 5.90 -5.74 -34.74
C ALA A 45 6.16 -4.29 -35.17
N GLU A 46 6.04 -3.30 -34.29
CA GLU A 46 6.36 -1.88 -34.59
C GLU A 46 7.86 -1.60 -34.52
N GLN A 47 8.64 -2.35 -33.75
CA GLN A 47 10.11 -2.28 -33.76
C GLN A 47 10.68 -2.80 -35.11
N ALA A 48 9.95 -3.64 -35.84
CA ALA A 48 10.34 -4.08 -37.18
C ALA A 48 10.22 -2.98 -38.24
N SER A 49 9.60 -1.84 -37.95
CA SER A 49 9.41 -0.70 -38.88
C SER A 49 10.46 0.39 -38.70
N SER A 50 11.59 0.13 -38.07
CA SER A 50 12.67 1.10 -37.83
C SER A 50 13.40 1.57 -39.12
N GLY A 51 13.06 1.02 -40.26
CA GLY A 51 13.71 1.33 -41.55
C GLY A 51 15.14 0.80 -41.67
N ARG A 52 15.60 -0.04 -40.73
CA ARG A 52 16.98 -0.55 -40.62
C ARG A 52 17.04 -2.05 -40.61
N LEU A 53 18.19 -2.60 -41.01
CA LEU A 53 18.57 -3.98 -40.74
C LEU A 53 19.16 -4.05 -39.32
N LEU A 54 18.70 -5.00 -38.53
CA LEU A 54 19.15 -5.18 -37.15
C LEU A 54 19.67 -6.59 -36.95
N VAL A 55 20.79 -6.74 -36.24
CA VAL A 55 21.28 -8.00 -35.74
C VAL A 55 21.07 -8.02 -34.23
N THR A 56 20.67 -9.17 -33.66
CA THR A 56 20.57 -9.42 -32.22
C THR A 56 21.32 -10.67 -31.85
N ILE A 57 21.88 -10.70 -30.64
CA ILE A 57 22.43 -11.89 -30.00
C ILE A 57 21.35 -12.40 -29.02
N ASP A 58 20.88 -13.61 -29.25
CA ASP A 58 19.76 -14.18 -28.48
C ASP A 58 20.23 -15.27 -27.48
N ALA A 59 21.43 -15.84 -27.69
CA ALA A 59 22.02 -16.84 -26.80
C ALA A 59 23.55 -17.00 -27.00
N MET A 60 24.20 -17.43 -25.94
CA MET A 60 25.60 -17.88 -25.90
C MET A 60 25.69 -19.20 -25.15
N ASN A 61 26.40 -20.16 -25.72
CA ASN A 61 26.62 -21.47 -25.09
C ASN A 61 28.10 -21.92 -25.26
N PRO A 62 28.81 -22.19 -24.15
CA PRO A 62 28.41 -22.00 -22.74
C PRO A 62 28.32 -20.50 -22.39
N PRO A 63 27.65 -20.13 -21.27
CA PRO A 63 27.50 -18.73 -20.85
C PRO A 63 28.79 -18.08 -20.35
N TYR A 64 29.78 -18.88 -20.07
CA TYR A 64 31.17 -18.50 -19.81
C TYR A 64 32.13 -19.54 -20.44
N ALA A 65 33.28 -19.12 -20.87
CA ALA A 65 34.26 -20.00 -21.48
C ALA A 65 35.27 -20.55 -20.44
N GLY A 66 35.81 -21.72 -20.71
CA GLY A 66 36.97 -22.29 -20.03
C GLY A 66 38.05 -22.65 -21.02
N PRO A 67 39.19 -23.22 -20.56
CA PRO A 67 40.26 -23.68 -21.44
C PRO A 67 39.74 -24.68 -22.48
N GLY A 68 40.00 -24.38 -23.76
CA GLY A 68 39.57 -25.23 -24.88
C GLY A 68 38.09 -25.15 -25.25
N ALA A 69 37.28 -24.36 -24.56
CA ALA A 69 35.87 -24.22 -24.84
C ALA A 69 35.61 -23.69 -26.26
N ARG A 70 34.63 -24.29 -26.92
CA ARG A 70 34.02 -23.73 -28.12
C ARG A 70 32.82 -22.91 -27.66
N VAL A 71 32.83 -21.60 -27.94
CA VAL A 71 31.75 -20.69 -27.65
C VAL A 71 30.89 -20.55 -28.90
N THR A 72 29.59 -20.78 -28.76
CA THR A 72 28.63 -20.66 -29.86
C THR A 72 27.63 -19.57 -29.50
N LEU A 73 27.52 -18.56 -30.38
CA LEU A 73 26.52 -17.52 -30.31
C LEU A 73 25.46 -17.79 -31.35
N SER A 74 24.23 -17.48 -31.01
CA SER A 74 23.10 -17.49 -31.92
C SER A 74 22.24 -16.26 -31.75
N GLY A 75 21.58 -15.88 -32.81
CA GLY A 75 20.73 -14.69 -32.79
C GLY A 75 19.88 -14.55 -34.04
N THR A 76 19.36 -13.36 -34.23
CA THR A 76 18.39 -13.06 -35.30
C THR A 76 18.82 -11.82 -36.09
N VAL A 77 18.73 -11.88 -37.40
CA VAL A 77 18.79 -10.69 -38.27
C VAL A 77 17.38 -10.36 -38.74
N THR A 78 16.94 -9.11 -38.52
CA THR A 78 15.62 -8.62 -38.90
C THR A 78 15.76 -7.54 -39.99
N ASN A 79 15.06 -7.69 -41.12
CA ASN A 79 15.01 -6.69 -42.13
C ASN A 79 13.83 -5.70 -41.88
N GLY A 80 14.10 -4.62 -41.15
CA GLY A 80 13.13 -3.53 -40.95
C GLY A 80 13.06 -2.53 -42.15
N THR A 81 13.82 -2.74 -43.23
CA THR A 81 13.80 -1.88 -44.40
C THR A 81 12.65 -2.23 -45.37
N ARG A 82 12.37 -1.36 -46.31
CA ARG A 82 11.35 -1.58 -47.37
C ARG A 82 11.89 -2.37 -48.57
N GLN A 83 13.14 -2.77 -48.56
CA GLN A 83 13.79 -3.47 -49.70
C GLN A 83 14.25 -4.85 -49.30
N THR A 84 14.18 -5.80 -50.23
CA THR A 84 14.79 -7.11 -50.05
C THR A 84 16.32 -6.96 -50.03
N ARG A 85 16.96 -7.65 -49.06
CA ARG A 85 18.40 -7.64 -48.88
C ARG A 85 18.97 -9.05 -49.04
N ALA A 86 20.09 -9.16 -49.73
CA ALA A 86 20.76 -10.44 -49.97
C ALA A 86 22.28 -10.30 -49.78
N GLY A 87 22.97 -11.43 -49.64
CA GLY A 87 24.43 -11.48 -49.52
C GLY A 87 24.92 -10.98 -48.14
N LEU A 88 24.03 -10.98 -47.11
CA LEU A 88 24.37 -10.53 -45.80
C LEU A 88 25.22 -11.58 -45.04
N SER A 89 26.09 -11.12 -44.15
CA SER A 89 26.83 -11.98 -43.24
C SER A 89 26.86 -11.41 -41.84
N VAL A 90 26.89 -12.29 -40.83
CA VAL A 90 27.15 -11.93 -39.42
C VAL A 90 28.56 -12.35 -39.09
N ARG A 91 29.40 -11.39 -38.71
CA ARG A 91 30.78 -11.63 -38.31
C ARG A 91 30.95 -11.37 -36.84
N LEU A 92 31.52 -12.33 -36.13
CA LEU A 92 31.86 -12.20 -34.71
C LEU A 92 33.27 -11.64 -34.55
N TYR A 93 33.39 -10.79 -33.54
CA TYR A 93 34.65 -10.24 -33.07
C TYR A 93 34.78 -10.47 -31.56
N THR A 94 35.99 -10.66 -31.06
CA THR A 94 36.29 -10.70 -29.62
C THR A 94 37.43 -9.73 -29.31
N SER A 95 37.49 -9.19 -28.11
CA SER A 95 38.70 -8.48 -27.67
C SER A 95 39.83 -9.45 -27.44
N ALA A 96 41.06 -9.01 -27.68
CA ALA A 96 42.28 -9.76 -27.34
C ALA A 96 42.56 -9.69 -25.83
N SER A 97 42.23 -8.59 -25.19
CA SER A 97 42.41 -8.30 -23.77
C SER A 97 41.10 -8.34 -23.01
N HIS A 98 41.14 -8.76 -21.74
CA HIS A 98 39.97 -8.63 -20.85
C HIS A 98 39.85 -7.20 -20.34
N PHE A 99 38.62 -6.82 -19.90
CA PHE A 99 38.39 -5.57 -19.20
C PHE A 99 39.13 -5.56 -17.87
N THR A 100 39.65 -4.40 -17.47
CA THR A 100 40.35 -4.20 -16.20
C THR A 100 39.50 -3.52 -15.15
N THR A 101 38.41 -2.83 -15.56
CA THR A 101 37.48 -2.11 -14.68
C THR A 101 36.05 -2.33 -15.13
N ARG A 102 35.12 -2.21 -14.20
CA ARG A 102 33.69 -2.25 -14.48
C ARG A 102 33.23 -1.05 -15.32
N ASP A 103 33.86 0.12 -15.18
CA ASP A 103 33.57 1.31 -15.98
C ASP A 103 33.91 1.08 -17.45
N GLY A 104 35.05 0.43 -17.75
CA GLY A 104 35.41 0.05 -19.13
C GLY A 104 34.42 -0.92 -19.75
N LEU A 105 33.83 -1.80 -18.94
CA LEU A 105 32.81 -2.72 -19.37
C LEU A 105 31.46 -1.97 -19.65
N ASP A 106 31.10 -0.97 -18.81
CA ASP A 106 29.94 -0.10 -19.00
C ASP A 106 30.10 0.75 -20.27
N GLU A 107 31.28 1.31 -20.52
CA GLU A 107 31.56 2.10 -21.71
C GLU A 107 31.42 1.27 -22.98
N TYR A 108 31.96 0.04 -22.97
CA TYR A 108 31.79 -0.88 -24.11
C TYR A 108 30.31 -1.22 -24.35
N MET A 109 29.56 -1.55 -23.33
CA MET A 109 28.14 -1.87 -23.48
C MET A 109 27.30 -0.69 -23.95
N SER A 110 27.73 0.54 -23.67
CA SER A 110 27.03 1.78 -24.07
C SER A 110 27.40 2.23 -25.48
N HIS A 111 28.67 2.11 -25.87
CA HIS A 111 29.21 2.69 -27.10
C HIS A 111 29.72 1.66 -28.11
N GLY A 112 29.95 0.41 -27.69
CA GLY A 112 30.44 -0.68 -28.56
C GLY A 112 31.89 -0.53 -29.04
N VAL A 113 32.66 0.35 -28.38
CA VAL A 113 34.03 0.66 -28.84
C VAL A 113 35.05 -0.08 -27.98
N VAL A 114 35.83 -0.91 -28.61
CA VAL A 114 37.05 -1.56 -28.07
C VAL A 114 38.12 -1.57 -29.16
N SER A 115 39.33 -1.19 -28.80
CA SER A 115 40.42 -0.96 -29.76
C SER A 115 41.08 -2.25 -30.30
N ASP A 116 40.92 -3.38 -29.61
CA ASP A 116 41.64 -4.64 -29.86
C ASP A 116 40.72 -5.79 -30.36
N LEU A 117 39.66 -5.46 -31.09
CA LEU A 117 38.75 -6.49 -31.65
C LEU A 117 39.40 -7.30 -32.75
N ILE A 118 39.41 -8.63 -32.60
CA ILE A 118 39.91 -9.61 -33.58
C ILE A 118 38.77 -10.46 -34.12
N PRO A 119 38.77 -10.83 -35.39
CA PRO A 119 37.77 -11.70 -35.99
C PRO A 119 37.75 -13.09 -35.38
N ALA A 120 36.52 -13.55 -35.00
CA ALA A 120 36.36 -14.82 -34.30
C ALA A 120 35.57 -15.88 -35.11
N GLY A 121 34.59 -15.45 -35.93
CA GLY A 121 33.80 -16.36 -36.73
C GLY A 121 32.90 -15.60 -37.70
N THR A 122 32.39 -16.30 -38.72
CA THR A 122 31.48 -15.68 -39.70
C THR A 122 30.33 -16.65 -40.00
N PHE A 123 29.15 -16.13 -40.17
CA PHE A 123 27.94 -16.81 -40.64
C PHE A 123 27.37 -16.08 -41.86
N PHE A 124 27.22 -16.79 -42.97
CA PHE A 124 26.63 -16.26 -44.18
C PHE A 124 25.13 -16.50 -44.22
N ILE A 125 24.34 -15.47 -44.45
CA ILE A 125 22.89 -15.58 -44.60
C ILE A 125 22.62 -15.92 -46.07
N SER A 126 22.31 -17.20 -46.32
CA SER A 126 22.13 -17.74 -47.66
C SER A 126 20.83 -17.28 -48.34
N ALA A 127 19.81 -16.92 -47.59
CA ALA A 127 18.53 -16.47 -48.14
C ALA A 127 18.48 -14.94 -48.28
N SER A 128 17.79 -14.44 -49.31
CA SER A 128 17.42 -13.04 -49.37
C SER A 128 16.31 -12.73 -48.35
N LEU A 129 16.49 -11.66 -47.61
CA LEU A 129 15.54 -11.21 -46.59
C LEU A 129 14.58 -10.17 -47.19
N ALA A 130 13.33 -10.55 -47.35
CA ALA A 130 12.26 -9.61 -47.74
C ALA A 130 11.99 -8.58 -46.61
N PRO A 131 11.30 -7.45 -46.87
CA PRO A 131 10.86 -6.52 -45.84
C PRO A 131 10.10 -7.22 -44.73
N GLY A 132 10.47 -6.96 -43.44
CA GLY A 132 9.90 -7.59 -42.27
C GLY A 132 10.37 -9.03 -41.97
N ALA A 133 11.12 -9.65 -42.89
CA ALA A 133 11.60 -11.03 -42.71
C ALA A 133 12.71 -11.10 -41.66
N ARG A 134 12.85 -12.31 -41.05
CA ARG A 134 13.87 -12.62 -40.07
C ARG A 134 14.67 -13.85 -40.52
N ALA A 135 15.96 -13.86 -40.26
CA ALA A 135 16.83 -15.04 -40.38
C ALA A 135 17.58 -15.28 -39.11
N SER A 136 17.60 -16.54 -38.66
CA SER A 136 18.46 -16.95 -37.54
C SER A 136 19.89 -17.12 -38.02
N TRP A 137 20.84 -16.80 -37.17
CA TRP A 137 22.26 -17.01 -37.40
C TRP A 137 22.89 -17.75 -36.24
N THR A 138 23.97 -18.49 -36.51
CA THR A 138 24.77 -19.17 -35.51
C THR A 138 26.22 -19.16 -35.93
N ALA A 139 27.09 -18.67 -35.08
CA ALA A 139 28.55 -18.70 -35.31
C ALA A 139 29.29 -19.12 -34.06
N SER A 140 30.44 -19.75 -34.22
CA SER A 140 31.21 -20.23 -33.08
C SER A 140 32.72 -20.00 -33.27
N PHE A 141 33.40 -19.89 -32.15
CA PHE A 141 34.86 -19.78 -32.10
C PHE A 141 35.41 -20.60 -30.92
N ARG A 142 36.71 -20.82 -30.89
CA ARG A 142 37.41 -21.40 -29.74
C ARG A 142 38.08 -20.27 -28.96
N ALA A 143 37.88 -20.21 -27.64
CA ALA A 143 38.49 -19.19 -26.78
C ALA A 143 40.04 -19.15 -26.95
N ALA A 144 40.67 -20.31 -26.98
CA ALA A 144 42.12 -20.42 -27.15
C ALA A 144 42.63 -19.84 -28.48
N THR A 145 41.86 -19.94 -29.58
CA THR A 145 42.27 -19.37 -30.87
C THR A 145 42.17 -17.85 -30.92
N GLN A 146 41.50 -17.27 -29.97
CA GLN A 146 41.34 -15.82 -29.79
C GLN A 146 42.31 -15.23 -28.76
N GLY A 147 43.27 -16.02 -28.26
CA GLY A 147 44.17 -15.57 -27.21
C GLY A 147 43.54 -15.43 -25.83
N ILE A 148 42.28 -15.83 -25.66
CA ILE A 148 41.55 -15.76 -24.39
C ILE A 148 42.06 -16.85 -23.45
N SER A 149 42.82 -16.46 -22.41
CA SER A 149 43.49 -17.39 -21.50
C SER A 149 43.47 -16.95 -20.04
N SER A 150 43.35 -15.67 -19.76
CA SER A 150 43.36 -15.11 -18.41
C SER A 150 41.95 -14.97 -17.85
N PHE A 151 41.79 -15.12 -16.53
CA PHE A 151 40.55 -14.87 -15.86
C PHE A 151 40.12 -13.42 -16.06
N GLY A 152 38.88 -13.19 -16.48
CA GLY A 152 38.32 -11.87 -16.73
C GLY A 152 37.15 -11.92 -17.69
N VAL A 153 36.72 -10.76 -18.15
CA VAL A 153 35.60 -10.58 -19.06
C VAL A 153 36.10 -9.97 -20.37
N TYR A 154 35.69 -10.55 -21.46
CA TYR A 154 36.08 -10.16 -22.81
C TYR A 154 34.90 -9.60 -23.59
N ALA A 155 35.15 -8.62 -24.46
CA ALA A 155 34.14 -8.09 -25.38
C ALA A 155 33.82 -9.13 -26.46
N VAL A 156 32.54 -9.21 -26.84
CA VAL A 156 32.11 -9.99 -28.01
C VAL A 156 31.11 -9.14 -28.80
N THR A 157 31.40 -8.90 -30.08
CA THR A 157 30.54 -8.10 -30.98
C THR A 157 30.09 -8.98 -32.15
N ALA A 158 28.79 -8.96 -32.45
CA ALA A 158 28.23 -9.49 -33.70
C ALA A 158 27.94 -8.33 -34.64
N GLN A 159 28.63 -8.29 -35.79
CA GLN A 159 28.43 -7.28 -36.82
C GLN A 159 27.68 -7.87 -38.01
N LEU A 160 26.57 -7.25 -38.39
CA LEU A 160 25.90 -7.51 -39.66
C LEU A 160 26.62 -6.73 -40.76
N GLN A 161 27.12 -7.43 -41.77
CA GLN A 161 27.87 -6.86 -42.86
C GLN A 161 27.14 -7.08 -44.18
N ASP A 162 27.30 -6.12 -45.09
CA ASP A 162 26.87 -6.21 -46.48
C ASP A 162 27.87 -7.04 -47.33
N PRO A 163 27.57 -7.33 -48.61
CA PRO A 163 28.46 -8.08 -49.49
C PRO A 163 29.85 -7.43 -49.70
N SER A 164 29.98 -6.13 -49.48
CA SER A 164 31.25 -5.39 -49.57
C SER A 164 32.08 -5.41 -48.28
N GLY A 165 31.51 -5.96 -47.20
CA GLY A 165 32.10 -5.95 -45.86
C GLY A 165 31.76 -4.72 -45.02
N GLY A 166 30.89 -3.83 -45.54
CA GLY A 166 30.43 -2.66 -44.80
C GLY A 166 29.53 -3.04 -43.63
N VAL A 167 29.77 -2.46 -42.44
CA VAL A 167 29.00 -2.73 -41.22
C VAL A 167 27.66 -2.00 -41.29
N ILE A 168 26.57 -2.75 -41.20
CA ILE A 168 25.19 -2.23 -41.27
C ILE A 168 24.64 -1.99 -39.84
N SER A 169 24.84 -2.96 -38.96
CA SER A 169 24.45 -2.88 -37.55
C SER A 169 25.34 -3.82 -36.70
N SER A 170 25.40 -3.58 -35.42
CA SER A 170 26.10 -4.42 -34.46
C SER A 170 25.29 -4.65 -33.20
N ASP A 171 25.52 -5.76 -32.52
CA ASP A 171 25.06 -6.05 -31.18
C ASP A 171 26.24 -6.55 -30.34
N GLN A 172 26.26 -6.17 -29.07
CA GLN A 172 27.37 -6.42 -28.15
C GLN A 172 26.97 -7.34 -27.02
N THR A 173 27.91 -8.16 -26.58
CA THR A 173 27.78 -8.96 -25.36
C THR A 173 29.14 -9.17 -24.70
N LEU A 174 29.17 -9.87 -23.61
CA LEU A 174 30.31 -10.09 -22.74
C LEU A 174 30.58 -11.58 -22.57
N LEU A 175 31.82 -11.97 -22.60
CA LEU A 175 32.23 -13.35 -22.38
C LEU A 175 33.12 -13.45 -21.15
N PRO A 176 32.61 -13.92 -19.99
CA PRO A 176 33.46 -14.32 -18.88
C PRO A 176 34.31 -15.51 -19.27
N PHE A 177 35.58 -15.50 -18.89
CA PHE A 177 36.51 -16.64 -19.08
C PHE A 177 37.00 -17.12 -17.74
N TRP A 178 36.86 -18.42 -17.48
CA TRP A 178 37.33 -19.10 -16.28
C TRP A 178 38.42 -20.12 -16.58
N PRO A 179 39.68 -19.83 -16.26
CA PRO A 179 40.80 -20.76 -16.54
C PRO A 179 40.93 -21.93 -15.54
N GLY A 180 40.04 -21.97 -14.53
CA GLY A 180 40.17 -22.86 -13.36
C GLY A 180 40.71 -22.14 -12.14
N SER A 181 40.40 -22.63 -10.94
CA SER A 181 40.71 -21.94 -9.67
C SER A 181 42.18 -21.59 -9.49
N ARG A 182 43.10 -22.52 -9.80
CA ARG A 182 44.53 -22.26 -9.71
C ARG A 182 45.00 -21.15 -10.63
N SER A 183 44.58 -21.21 -11.89
CA SER A 183 45.02 -20.24 -12.92
C SER A 183 44.34 -18.91 -12.79
N ALA A 184 43.15 -18.85 -12.13
CA ALA A 184 42.46 -17.63 -11.81
C ALA A 184 43.07 -16.87 -10.63
N GLY A 185 43.93 -17.52 -9.84
CA GLY A 185 44.46 -16.96 -8.59
C GLY A 185 43.40 -16.76 -7.50
N LEU A 186 42.18 -17.29 -7.70
CA LEU A 186 41.08 -17.08 -6.77
C LEU A 186 41.26 -17.96 -5.53
N ALA A 187 41.51 -17.33 -4.39
CA ALA A 187 41.70 -18.03 -3.11
C ALA A 187 40.44 -18.78 -2.68
N ARG A 188 39.27 -18.12 -2.81
CA ARG A 188 37.94 -18.71 -2.60
C ARG A 188 36.94 -18.07 -3.53
N PRO A 189 35.86 -18.79 -3.95
CA PRO A 189 34.76 -18.18 -4.66
C PRO A 189 34.09 -17.10 -3.81
N LEU A 190 33.61 -16.03 -4.45
CA LEU A 190 32.88 -14.92 -3.79
C LEU A 190 31.57 -15.41 -3.17
N ALA A 191 31.31 -15.07 -1.92
CA ALA A 191 30.01 -15.27 -1.33
C ALA A 191 28.97 -14.35 -2.01
N ILE A 192 27.87 -14.92 -2.50
CA ILE A 192 26.79 -14.14 -3.12
C ILE A 192 25.45 -14.42 -2.45
N SER A 193 24.75 -13.36 -2.06
CA SER A 193 23.43 -13.45 -1.43
C SER A 193 22.38 -12.73 -2.26
N TRP A 194 21.27 -13.42 -2.55
CA TRP A 194 20.11 -12.87 -3.26
C TRP A 194 18.99 -12.51 -2.32
N LEU A 195 18.44 -11.30 -2.49
CA LEU A 195 17.20 -10.87 -1.86
C LEU A 195 16.06 -10.97 -2.89
N LEU A 196 15.01 -11.70 -2.57
CA LEU A 196 13.84 -11.81 -3.45
C LEU A 196 12.66 -11.06 -2.82
N PRO A 197 12.21 -9.93 -3.42
CA PRO A 197 11.15 -9.12 -2.86
C PRO A 197 9.76 -9.69 -3.18
N LEU A 198 9.04 -10.15 -2.17
CA LEU A 198 7.61 -10.41 -2.23
C LEU A 198 6.88 -9.22 -1.59
N ILE A 199 6.89 -8.11 -2.31
CA ILE A 199 6.36 -6.81 -1.89
C ILE A 199 5.43 -6.32 -3.00
N ASP A 200 4.26 -5.82 -2.62
CA ASP A 200 3.32 -5.15 -3.54
C ASP A 200 2.74 -3.90 -2.90
N GLN A 201 1.99 -3.12 -3.66
CA GLN A 201 1.19 -2.06 -3.07
C GLN A 201 0.09 -2.64 -2.17
N PRO A 202 -0.27 -2.01 -1.06
CA PRO A 202 -1.39 -2.47 -0.24
C PRO A 202 -2.72 -2.37 -0.99
N HIS A 203 -3.51 -3.44 -0.94
CA HIS A 203 -4.83 -3.49 -1.60
C HIS A 203 -6.00 -3.48 -0.61
N GLN A 204 -5.78 -3.79 0.67
CA GLN A 204 -6.85 -3.96 1.64
C GLN A 204 -7.49 -2.62 2.04
N LYS A 205 -8.82 -2.60 2.09
CA LYS A 205 -9.61 -1.51 2.67
C LYS A 205 -9.89 -1.77 4.15
N VAL A 206 -10.33 -0.73 4.86
CA VAL A 206 -10.86 -0.85 6.22
C VAL A 206 -12.11 -1.75 6.29
N CYS A 207 -12.75 -2.00 5.16
CA CYS A 207 -13.92 -2.86 5.03
C CYS A 207 -13.53 -4.34 5.06
N THR A 208 -14.29 -5.15 5.79
CA THR A 208 -14.03 -6.60 5.90
C THR A 208 -13.94 -7.26 4.52
N ALA A 209 -12.88 -8.05 4.30
CA ALA A 209 -12.63 -8.81 3.08
C ALA A 209 -12.78 -7.98 1.78
N THR A 210 -12.36 -6.71 1.81
CA THR A 210 -12.52 -5.81 0.66
C THR A 210 -11.18 -5.26 0.20
N LEU A 211 -10.87 -5.43 -1.08
CA LEU A 211 -9.70 -4.87 -1.76
C LEU A 211 -10.06 -3.61 -2.54
N THR A 212 -9.10 -2.70 -2.74
CA THR A 212 -9.28 -1.46 -3.50
C THR A 212 -9.54 -1.73 -4.98
N ASN A 213 -8.81 -2.69 -5.54
CA ASN A 213 -8.88 -3.16 -6.93
C ASN A 213 -8.55 -4.65 -7.00
N ASN A 214 -8.55 -5.24 -8.18
CA ASN A 214 -8.22 -6.66 -8.42
C ASN A 214 -6.86 -6.84 -9.12
N ASP A 215 -5.97 -5.85 -9.09
CA ASP A 215 -4.68 -5.88 -9.80
C ASP A 215 -3.76 -6.99 -9.28
N LEU A 216 -3.85 -7.29 -7.97
CA LEU A 216 -3.10 -8.37 -7.35
C LEU A 216 -3.39 -9.75 -7.99
N ALA A 217 -4.61 -9.97 -8.51
CA ALA A 217 -4.94 -11.20 -9.22
C ALA A 217 -4.05 -11.42 -10.46
N GLY A 218 -3.68 -10.34 -11.16
CA GLY A 218 -2.72 -10.36 -12.26
C GLY A 218 -1.32 -10.75 -11.81
N SER A 219 -0.83 -10.17 -10.69
CA SER A 219 0.49 -10.47 -10.11
C SER A 219 0.62 -11.91 -9.61
N LEU A 220 -0.48 -12.53 -9.17
CA LEU A 220 -0.56 -13.92 -8.71
C LEU A 220 -0.89 -14.91 -9.83
N GLY A 221 -1.22 -14.44 -11.02
CA GLY A 221 -1.49 -15.27 -12.19
C GLY A 221 -0.24 -15.98 -12.70
N GLN A 222 -0.41 -16.93 -13.64
CA GLN A 222 0.66 -17.80 -14.16
C GLN A 222 1.89 -17.02 -14.72
N ARG A 223 1.67 -15.84 -15.29
CA ARG A 223 2.73 -14.96 -15.79
C ARG A 223 2.90 -13.70 -14.95
N GLY A 224 2.30 -13.71 -13.76
CA GLY A 224 2.34 -12.58 -12.86
C GLY A 224 3.69 -12.46 -12.16
N ARG A 225 4.04 -11.25 -11.80
CA ARG A 225 5.31 -10.90 -11.17
C ARG A 225 5.58 -11.73 -9.90
N LEU A 226 4.62 -11.83 -9.01
CA LEU A 226 4.78 -12.53 -7.73
C LEU A 226 4.87 -14.04 -7.92
N SER A 227 4.15 -14.61 -8.89
CA SER A 227 4.29 -16.03 -9.24
C SER A 227 5.64 -16.32 -9.87
N ALA A 228 6.10 -15.48 -10.80
CA ALA A 228 7.40 -15.64 -11.44
C ALA A 228 8.55 -15.64 -10.42
N LEU A 229 8.52 -14.72 -9.45
CA LEU A 229 9.52 -14.65 -8.38
C LEU A 229 9.48 -15.89 -7.48
N LEU A 230 8.28 -16.28 -7.03
CA LEU A 230 8.13 -17.44 -6.15
C LEU A 230 8.56 -18.74 -6.84
N GLU A 231 8.14 -18.97 -8.08
CA GLU A 231 8.48 -20.15 -8.87
C GLU A 231 9.98 -20.20 -9.16
N ALA A 232 10.62 -19.08 -9.52
CA ALA A 232 12.04 -19.00 -9.76
C ALA A 232 12.85 -19.39 -8.51
N GLY A 233 12.58 -18.80 -7.35
CA GLY A 233 13.29 -19.10 -6.13
C GLY A 233 12.99 -20.49 -5.57
N ALA A 234 11.75 -21.00 -5.75
CA ALA A 234 11.39 -22.36 -5.37
C ALA A 234 12.08 -23.41 -6.25
N SER A 235 12.21 -23.15 -7.56
CA SER A 235 12.88 -24.07 -8.51
C SER A 235 14.40 -24.09 -8.38
N GLN A 236 15.01 -23.07 -7.77
CA GLN A 236 16.46 -22.92 -7.63
C GLN A 236 16.92 -22.82 -6.15
N PRO A 237 16.58 -23.80 -5.28
CA PRO A 237 16.91 -23.72 -3.85
C PRO A 237 18.43 -23.71 -3.60
N GLY A 238 19.22 -24.21 -4.56
CA GLY A 238 20.69 -24.19 -4.48
C GLY A 238 21.31 -22.80 -4.61
N ALA A 239 20.55 -21.80 -5.10
CA ALA A 239 20.97 -20.40 -5.08
C ALA A 239 20.77 -19.72 -3.71
N ARG A 240 20.13 -20.41 -2.75
CA ARG A 240 19.91 -19.99 -1.36
C ARG A 240 19.38 -18.56 -1.22
N PRO A 241 18.33 -18.17 -1.96
CA PRO A 241 17.80 -16.82 -1.87
C PRO A 241 17.21 -16.56 -0.49
N THR A 242 17.18 -15.28 -0.09
CA THR A 242 16.48 -14.80 1.10
C THR A 242 15.24 -14.03 0.67
N TRP A 243 14.09 -14.46 1.16
CA TRP A 243 12.80 -13.85 0.85
C TRP A 243 12.55 -12.63 1.73
N PHE A 244 12.23 -11.49 1.13
CA PHE A 244 11.71 -10.32 1.85
C PHE A 244 10.22 -10.20 1.59
N ILE A 245 9.41 -10.40 2.65
CA ILE A 245 7.96 -10.58 2.55
C ILE A 245 7.25 -9.42 3.22
N ASP A 246 6.38 -8.73 2.47
CA ASP A 246 5.47 -7.74 3.04
C ASP A 246 4.26 -8.43 3.68
N PRO A 247 4.03 -8.24 4.99
CA PRO A 247 2.86 -8.81 5.65
C PRO A 247 1.51 -8.28 5.14
N ALA A 248 1.46 -7.07 4.56
CA ALA A 248 0.24 -6.57 3.93
C ALA A 248 -0.12 -7.42 2.70
N LEU A 249 0.87 -7.79 1.88
CA LEU A 249 0.66 -8.72 0.77
C LEU A 249 0.10 -10.07 1.26
N LEU A 250 0.59 -10.58 2.39
CA LEU A 250 0.05 -11.82 2.97
C LEU A 250 -1.43 -11.69 3.34
N SER A 251 -1.81 -10.58 3.96
CA SER A 251 -3.20 -10.27 4.31
C SER A 251 -4.10 -10.16 3.08
N ASP A 252 -3.62 -9.49 2.03
CA ASP A 252 -4.33 -9.32 0.76
C ASP A 252 -4.55 -10.67 0.06
N VAL A 253 -3.48 -11.48 -0.06
CA VAL A 253 -3.57 -12.82 -0.68
C VAL A 253 -4.47 -13.75 0.13
N ALA A 254 -4.36 -13.74 1.47
CA ALA A 254 -5.23 -14.53 2.34
C ALA A 254 -6.71 -14.16 2.15
N THR A 255 -7.02 -12.87 2.01
CA THR A 255 -8.37 -12.38 1.70
C THR A 255 -8.88 -12.98 0.39
N MET A 256 -8.04 -13.06 -0.65
CA MET A 256 -8.42 -13.61 -1.96
C MET A 256 -8.62 -15.12 -1.96
N THR A 257 -8.15 -15.87 -0.94
CA THR A 257 -8.38 -17.33 -0.86
C THR A 257 -9.81 -17.71 -0.55
N SER A 258 -10.63 -16.77 -0.11
CA SER A 258 -12.07 -16.90 0.12
C SER A 258 -12.84 -15.98 -0.82
N ARG A 259 -14.17 -15.94 -0.73
CA ARG A 259 -14.95 -14.91 -1.43
C ARG A 259 -14.63 -13.54 -0.87
N TYR A 260 -14.36 -12.56 -1.73
CA TYR A 260 -13.95 -11.21 -1.34
C TYR A 260 -14.69 -10.14 -2.13
N LEU A 261 -14.52 -8.91 -1.73
CA LEU A 261 -15.12 -7.73 -2.34
C LEU A 261 -14.03 -6.86 -2.99
N VAL A 262 -14.39 -6.17 -4.08
CA VAL A 262 -13.48 -5.28 -4.79
C VAL A 262 -14.15 -3.93 -5.04
N GLY A 263 -13.39 -2.87 -4.82
CA GLY A 263 -13.84 -1.49 -5.09
C GLY A 263 -14.84 -0.99 -4.06
N GLY A 264 -15.91 -0.39 -4.53
CA GLY A 264 -16.99 0.19 -3.71
C GLY A 264 -16.66 1.53 -3.06
N GLN A 265 -17.68 2.13 -2.45
CA GLN A 265 -17.60 3.39 -1.71
C GLN A 265 -16.69 3.26 -0.47
N PRO A 266 -16.10 4.35 0.03
CA PRO A 266 -15.35 4.33 1.29
C PRO A 266 -16.16 3.83 2.49
N THR A 267 -17.50 3.88 2.43
CA THR A 267 -18.42 3.37 3.44
C THR A 267 -18.73 1.87 3.33
N CYS A 268 -17.98 1.14 2.53
CA CYS A 268 -18.13 -0.31 2.32
C CYS A 268 -19.38 -0.73 1.55
N THR A 269 -19.99 0.17 0.78
CA THR A 269 -21.16 -0.12 -0.05
C THR A 269 -20.81 -0.15 -1.54
N GLY A 270 -21.54 -0.91 -2.35
CA GLY A 270 -21.38 -0.92 -3.80
C GLY A 270 -20.11 -1.62 -4.31
N ALA A 271 -19.45 -2.44 -3.49
CA ALA A 271 -18.32 -3.27 -3.92
C ALA A 271 -18.80 -4.46 -4.76
N SER A 272 -18.03 -4.84 -5.78
CA SER A 272 -18.28 -6.06 -6.56
C SER A 272 -17.85 -7.30 -5.78
N ARG A 273 -18.55 -8.42 -6.01
CA ARG A 273 -18.23 -9.69 -5.38
C ARG A 273 -17.36 -10.52 -6.32
N GLU A 274 -16.24 -10.99 -5.80
CA GLU A 274 -15.32 -11.87 -6.50
C GLU A 274 -15.33 -13.28 -5.88
N PRO A 275 -15.20 -14.32 -6.70
CA PRO A 275 -15.04 -15.68 -6.19
C PRO A 275 -13.67 -15.86 -5.54
N ALA A 276 -13.51 -16.93 -4.76
CA ALA A 276 -12.20 -17.33 -4.23
C ALA A 276 -11.19 -17.55 -5.38
N SER A 277 -9.99 -16.98 -5.23
CA SER A 277 -8.92 -17.09 -6.23
C SER A 277 -8.08 -18.35 -6.04
N THR A 278 -8.15 -19.26 -6.99
CA THR A 278 -7.30 -20.47 -7.01
C THR A 278 -5.82 -20.11 -7.18
N ALA A 279 -5.51 -19.01 -7.88
CA ALA A 279 -4.14 -18.51 -8.03
C ALA A 279 -3.57 -18.05 -6.68
N ALA A 280 -4.34 -17.27 -5.90
CA ALA A 280 -3.96 -16.84 -4.56
C ALA A 280 -3.73 -18.04 -3.61
N ALA A 281 -4.63 -19.02 -3.63
CA ALA A 281 -4.49 -20.21 -2.79
C ALA A 281 -3.23 -21.02 -3.15
N ARG A 282 -2.95 -21.21 -4.44
CA ARG A 282 -1.74 -21.91 -4.93
C ARG A 282 -0.47 -21.14 -4.54
N TRP A 283 -0.46 -19.85 -4.77
CA TRP A 283 0.68 -19.01 -4.44
C TRP A 283 0.99 -19.04 -2.94
N LEU A 284 -0.04 -18.92 -2.10
CA LEU A 284 0.13 -18.97 -0.63
C LEU A 284 0.63 -20.34 -0.15
N ALA A 285 0.14 -21.44 -0.75
CA ALA A 285 0.63 -22.78 -0.45
C ALA A 285 2.12 -22.92 -0.84
N GLY A 286 2.51 -22.44 -2.02
CA GLY A 286 3.92 -22.40 -2.46
C GLY A 286 4.80 -21.57 -1.53
N LEU A 287 4.32 -20.38 -1.11
CA LEU A 287 5.05 -19.53 -0.17
C LEU A 287 5.28 -20.25 1.19
N ARG A 288 4.27 -20.91 1.75
CA ARG A 288 4.42 -21.67 3.00
C ARG A 288 5.46 -22.80 2.85
N GLN A 289 5.52 -23.43 1.69
CA GLN A 289 6.50 -24.46 1.41
C GLN A 289 7.93 -23.89 1.36
N VAL A 290 8.16 -22.78 0.66
CA VAL A 290 9.50 -22.19 0.58
C VAL A 290 9.95 -21.59 1.90
N THR A 291 9.07 -20.95 2.67
CA THR A 291 9.41 -20.38 3.98
C THR A 291 9.70 -21.44 5.05
N ALA A 292 9.24 -22.69 4.86
CA ALA A 292 9.61 -23.81 5.72
C ALA A 292 11.05 -24.33 5.51
N SER A 293 11.67 -24.02 4.36
CA SER A 293 12.98 -24.58 3.97
C SER A 293 14.02 -23.53 3.58
N GLN A 294 13.61 -22.31 3.27
CA GLN A 294 14.47 -21.22 2.86
C GLN A 294 14.35 -20.03 3.81
N GLN A 295 15.38 -19.22 3.89
CA GLN A 295 15.38 -18.04 4.75
C GLN A 295 14.37 -17.00 4.29
N ALA A 296 13.59 -16.48 5.24
CA ALA A 296 12.66 -15.37 5.03
C ALA A 296 12.86 -14.27 6.09
N VAL A 297 12.57 -13.04 5.70
CA VAL A 297 12.62 -11.82 6.51
C VAL A 297 11.31 -11.06 6.28
N LEU A 298 10.67 -10.56 7.34
CA LEU A 298 9.52 -9.67 7.21
C LEU A 298 9.96 -8.23 7.02
N THR A 299 9.32 -7.54 6.07
CA THR A 299 9.30 -6.08 6.11
C THR A 299 8.30 -5.60 7.16
N PRO A 300 8.33 -4.34 7.62
CA PRO A 300 7.20 -3.76 8.34
C PRO A 300 5.92 -3.84 7.49
N TYR A 301 4.76 -3.93 8.12
CA TYR A 301 3.45 -3.99 7.42
C TYR A 301 3.33 -2.90 6.37
N ALA A 302 2.84 -3.27 5.18
CA ALA A 302 2.71 -2.39 4.01
C ALA A 302 4.03 -1.80 3.51
N ASN A 303 5.17 -2.40 3.88
CA ASN A 303 6.49 -1.89 3.53
C ASN A 303 6.55 -0.35 3.63
N VAL A 304 6.16 0.18 4.81
CA VAL A 304 6.05 1.62 5.07
C VAL A 304 7.34 2.36 4.76
N ASP A 305 7.25 3.64 4.41
CA ASP A 305 8.41 4.49 4.14
C ASP A 305 9.15 4.84 5.44
N MET A 306 9.99 3.91 5.90
CA MET A 306 10.66 3.97 7.21
C MET A 306 11.43 5.28 7.41
N ALA A 307 12.20 5.70 6.39
CA ALA A 307 13.04 6.90 6.46
C ALA A 307 12.18 8.17 6.59
N ALA A 308 11.15 8.28 5.77
CA ALA A 308 10.23 9.40 5.82
C ALA A 308 9.46 9.48 7.15
N LEU A 309 9.00 8.33 7.68
CA LEU A 309 8.31 8.27 8.98
C LEU A 309 9.20 8.74 10.12
N VAL A 310 10.42 8.24 10.23
CA VAL A 310 11.37 8.63 11.29
C VAL A 310 11.69 10.10 11.17
N ARG A 311 11.98 10.61 9.97
CA ARG A 311 12.30 12.03 9.73
C ARG A 311 11.16 12.96 10.08
N GLN A 312 9.92 12.51 9.94
CA GLN A 312 8.74 13.28 10.33
C GLN A 312 8.31 13.04 11.79
N GLY A 313 9.07 12.27 12.60
CA GLY A 313 8.75 11.98 13.99
C GLY A 313 7.55 11.03 14.17
N MET A 314 7.23 10.21 13.17
CA MET A 314 6.18 9.18 13.20
C MET A 314 6.75 7.81 13.61
N THR A 315 7.66 7.79 14.57
CA THR A 315 8.34 6.56 15.03
C THR A 315 7.38 5.55 15.67
N ARG A 316 6.27 6.03 16.26
CA ARG A 316 5.22 5.15 16.80
C ARG A 316 4.53 4.35 15.70
N ASP A 317 4.35 4.96 14.53
CA ASP A 317 3.70 4.31 13.39
C ASP A 317 4.64 3.25 12.81
N LEU A 318 5.95 3.52 12.75
CA LEU A 318 6.95 2.51 12.39
C LEU A 318 6.93 1.32 13.36
N THR A 319 6.90 1.55 14.67
CA THR A 319 6.78 0.46 15.67
C THR A 319 5.45 -0.29 15.52
N ALA A 320 4.36 0.41 15.21
CA ALA A 320 3.08 -0.23 14.93
C ALA A 320 3.15 -1.11 13.66
N ALA A 321 3.86 -0.66 12.62
CA ALA A 321 4.03 -1.42 11.38
C ALA A 321 4.80 -2.74 11.62
N TYR A 322 5.85 -2.77 12.44
CA TYR A 322 6.55 -3.99 12.82
C TYR A 322 5.62 -4.96 13.56
N ARG A 323 4.91 -4.50 14.60
CA ARG A 323 4.00 -5.34 15.40
C ARG A 323 2.80 -5.85 14.58
N THR A 324 2.21 -4.99 13.76
CA THR A 324 1.09 -5.37 12.90
C THR A 324 1.54 -6.38 11.86
N GLY A 325 2.75 -6.19 11.31
CA GLY A 325 3.36 -7.10 10.35
C GLY A 325 3.58 -8.49 10.91
N GLU A 326 4.15 -8.59 12.12
CA GLU A 326 4.32 -9.87 12.83
C GLU A 326 2.98 -10.59 13.04
N ALA A 327 2.00 -9.87 13.57
CA ALA A 327 0.67 -10.44 13.83
C ALA A 327 -0.05 -10.90 12.55
N ALA A 328 0.06 -10.13 11.45
CA ALA A 328 -0.50 -10.47 10.15
C ALA A 328 0.19 -11.70 9.56
N ALA A 329 1.52 -11.73 9.55
CA ALA A 329 2.28 -12.87 9.06
C ALA A 329 2.01 -14.14 9.87
N ALA A 330 1.96 -14.06 11.21
CA ALA A 330 1.63 -15.19 12.07
C ALA A 330 0.24 -15.77 11.76
N SER A 331 -0.75 -14.92 11.50
CA SER A 331 -2.10 -15.36 11.18
C SER A 331 -2.20 -16.10 9.84
N VAL A 332 -1.33 -15.77 8.88
CA VAL A 332 -1.37 -16.33 7.51
C VAL A 332 -0.38 -17.49 7.35
N LEU A 333 0.83 -17.38 7.86
CA LEU A 333 1.88 -18.40 7.71
C LEU A 333 1.78 -19.52 8.76
N GLY A 334 1.09 -19.27 9.88
CA GLY A 334 0.97 -20.25 10.96
C GLY A 334 2.35 -20.62 11.53
N LYS A 335 2.65 -21.92 11.66
CA LYS A 335 3.93 -22.41 12.22
C LYS A 335 5.17 -21.98 11.42
N SER A 336 5.02 -21.70 10.13
CA SER A 336 6.15 -21.25 9.29
C SER A 336 6.70 -19.89 9.71
N ILE A 337 6.01 -19.12 10.58
CA ILE A 337 6.50 -17.84 11.10
C ILE A 337 7.74 -18.01 12.01
N GLU A 338 7.90 -19.14 12.67
CA GLU A 338 9.00 -19.39 13.60
C GLU A 338 10.38 -19.34 12.92
N SER A 339 10.42 -19.61 11.61
CA SER A 339 11.64 -19.55 10.79
C SER A 339 11.89 -18.19 10.14
N VAL A 340 10.96 -17.23 10.29
CA VAL A 340 11.02 -15.92 9.64
C VAL A 340 11.69 -14.89 10.56
N ARG A 341 12.70 -14.18 10.04
CA ARG A 341 13.50 -13.21 10.79
C ARG A 341 12.88 -11.80 10.74
N GLN A 342 13.18 -11.02 11.79
CA GLN A 342 12.79 -9.61 11.90
C GLN A 342 13.96 -8.71 12.33
N ASP A 343 15.11 -9.28 12.63
CA ASP A 343 16.32 -8.59 13.06
C ASP A 343 17.17 -8.06 11.88
N ILE A 344 16.69 -8.25 10.65
CA ILE A 344 17.26 -7.71 9.41
C ILE A 344 16.26 -6.75 8.79
N ALA A 345 16.67 -5.53 8.50
CA ALA A 345 15.84 -4.56 7.77
C ALA A 345 16.38 -4.28 6.37
N TRP A 346 15.49 -4.12 5.42
CA TRP A 346 15.79 -3.60 4.10
C TRP A 346 14.89 -2.39 3.83
N PRO A 347 15.34 -1.17 4.12
CA PRO A 347 14.57 0.04 3.90
C PRO A 347 14.18 0.19 2.41
N PRO A 348 12.98 0.69 2.12
CA PRO A 348 12.53 0.90 0.75
C PRO A 348 13.52 1.72 -0.08
N GLY A 349 13.93 1.18 -1.23
CA GLY A 349 14.95 1.78 -2.09
C GLY A 349 16.38 1.54 -1.64
N GLY A 350 16.62 0.79 -0.56
CA GLY A 350 17.97 0.54 -0.04
C GLY A 350 18.64 1.78 0.56
N THR A 351 17.86 2.75 1.04
CA THR A 351 18.36 4.05 1.52
C THR A 351 18.05 4.27 3.00
N ALA A 352 19.03 4.77 3.76
CA ALA A 352 18.85 5.12 5.16
C ALA A 352 19.79 6.23 5.59
N ASP A 353 19.34 7.06 6.54
CA ASP A 353 20.19 7.97 7.29
C ASP A 353 20.46 7.44 8.71
N LEU A 354 21.38 8.09 9.44
CA LEU A 354 21.69 7.69 10.81
C LEU A 354 20.49 7.79 11.77
N SER A 355 19.52 8.65 11.47
CA SER A 355 18.30 8.77 12.29
C SER A 355 17.45 7.51 12.17
N LEU A 356 17.27 7.00 10.95
CA LEU A 356 16.58 5.73 10.73
C LEU A 356 17.34 4.57 11.36
N LEU A 357 18.65 4.45 11.13
CA LEU A 357 19.47 3.38 11.69
C LEU A 357 19.40 3.36 13.22
N THR A 358 19.44 4.55 13.85
CA THR A 358 19.31 4.69 15.31
C THR A 358 17.94 4.18 15.78
N ASN A 359 16.87 4.52 15.07
CA ASN A 359 15.53 4.03 15.42
C ASN A 359 15.42 2.51 15.25
N LEU A 360 15.93 1.96 14.16
CA LEU A 360 15.92 0.52 13.90
C LEU A 360 16.67 -0.26 14.99
N ALA A 361 17.85 0.20 15.37
CA ALA A 361 18.63 -0.43 16.44
C ALA A 361 17.95 -0.34 17.81
N ALA A 362 17.53 0.88 18.19
CA ALA A 362 17.08 1.16 19.56
C ALA A 362 15.62 0.75 19.81
N GLN A 363 14.75 0.81 18.80
CA GLN A 363 13.31 0.63 18.98
C GLN A 363 12.78 -0.66 18.33
N GLN A 364 13.43 -1.14 17.26
CA GLN A 364 12.98 -2.31 16.51
C GLN A 364 13.92 -3.51 16.70
N HIS A 365 15.01 -3.36 17.45
CA HIS A 365 16.00 -4.40 17.71
C HIS A 365 16.62 -5.02 16.45
N VAL A 366 16.72 -4.20 15.39
CA VAL A 366 17.35 -4.60 14.13
C VAL A 366 18.87 -4.54 14.30
N GLY A 367 19.53 -5.66 14.10
CA GLY A 367 21.00 -5.77 14.19
C GLY A 367 21.70 -5.66 12.84
N THR A 368 20.96 -5.88 11.74
CA THR A 368 21.50 -5.85 10.37
C THR A 368 20.61 -5.04 9.46
N VAL A 369 21.20 -4.20 8.61
CA VAL A 369 20.48 -3.43 7.59
C VAL A 369 21.06 -3.69 6.22
N VAL A 370 20.20 -3.77 5.19
CA VAL A 370 20.63 -3.84 3.79
C VAL A 370 20.45 -2.47 3.15
N LEU A 371 21.55 -1.90 2.63
CA LEU A 371 21.57 -0.59 1.97
C LEU A 371 22.18 -0.72 0.58
N ASN A 372 21.94 0.26 -0.29
CA ASN A 372 22.67 0.39 -1.54
C ASN A 372 24.13 0.78 -1.28
N SER A 373 25.04 0.35 -2.13
CA SER A 373 26.48 0.67 -1.99
C SER A 373 26.75 2.19 -2.04
N ASP A 374 25.97 2.93 -2.78
CA ASP A 374 26.06 4.41 -2.86
C ASP A 374 25.74 5.14 -1.54
N GLU A 375 25.02 4.49 -0.61
CA GLU A 375 24.72 5.08 0.72
C GLU A 375 25.94 5.13 1.64
N MET A 376 26.93 4.27 1.38
CA MET A 376 28.18 4.20 2.12
C MET A 376 29.36 4.07 1.14
N PRO A 377 29.67 5.13 0.37
CA PRO A 377 30.75 5.08 -0.60
C PRO A 377 32.11 4.86 0.08
N PRO A 378 33.11 4.30 -0.62
CA PRO A 378 34.47 4.19 -0.12
C PRO A 378 35.01 5.56 0.33
N ALA A 379 35.74 5.59 1.45
CA ALA A 379 36.40 6.81 1.90
C ALA A 379 37.61 7.12 0.99
N ALA A 380 37.70 8.34 0.49
CA ALA A 380 38.75 8.78 -0.42
C ALA A 380 40.16 8.73 0.18
N ASP A 381 40.27 8.66 1.51
CA ASP A 381 41.53 8.61 2.27
C ASP A 381 42.09 7.18 2.39
N ALA A 382 41.51 6.20 1.72
CA ALA A 382 42.09 4.87 1.60
C ALA A 382 43.44 4.97 0.86
N ALA A 383 44.42 5.46 1.59
CA ALA A 383 45.75 5.79 1.10
C ALA A 383 46.40 4.58 0.46
N SER A 384 46.93 4.81 -0.73
CA SER A 384 48.09 4.07 -1.27
C SER A 384 47.93 2.56 -1.51
N GLY A 385 46.84 2.11 -2.08
CA GLY A 385 46.68 0.75 -2.58
C GLY A 385 45.23 0.47 -3.00
N PHE A 386 45.02 -0.28 -4.06
CA PHE A 386 43.72 -0.80 -4.46
C PHE A 386 43.14 -1.60 -3.28
N GLN A 387 42.07 -1.09 -2.66
CA GLN A 387 41.31 -1.85 -1.67
C GLN A 387 39.98 -2.28 -2.30
N PRO A 388 39.72 -3.57 -2.39
CA PRO A 388 38.50 -4.06 -3.02
C PRO A 388 37.27 -3.73 -2.18
N ASP A 389 36.20 -3.36 -2.84
CA ASP A 389 34.90 -3.20 -2.21
C ASP A 389 34.34 -4.53 -1.71
N ASP A 390 33.81 -4.54 -0.49
CA ASP A 390 33.07 -5.66 0.08
C ASP A 390 31.64 -5.22 0.46
N ALA A 391 30.69 -6.13 0.36
CA ALA A 391 29.32 -5.86 0.76
C ALA A 391 29.13 -5.83 2.27
N VAL A 392 30.05 -6.36 3.07
CA VAL A 392 29.94 -6.41 4.53
C VAL A 392 30.63 -5.21 5.16
N ALA A 393 29.84 -4.38 5.83
CA ALA A 393 30.32 -3.20 6.55
C ALA A 393 29.66 -3.12 7.94
N SER A 394 30.18 -2.23 8.78
CA SER A 394 29.62 -1.94 10.09
C SER A 394 29.55 -0.45 10.35
N VAL A 395 28.53 -0.02 11.05
CA VAL A 395 28.37 1.37 11.50
C VAL A 395 28.02 1.39 12.99
N ARG A 396 28.49 2.41 13.72
CA ARG A 396 28.06 2.61 15.12
C ARG A 396 26.88 3.57 15.17
N VAL A 397 25.77 3.11 15.71
CA VAL A 397 24.55 3.90 15.93
C VAL A 397 24.19 3.87 17.41
N ALA A 398 24.04 5.01 18.03
CA ALA A 398 23.79 5.15 19.48
C ALA A 398 24.77 4.34 20.36
N GLY A 399 26.03 4.19 19.93
CA GLY A 399 27.05 3.41 20.64
C GLY A 399 26.99 1.88 20.39
N LEU A 400 25.97 1.38 19.71
CA LEU A 400 25.79 -0.03 19.36
C LEU A 400 26.36 -0.32 17.96
N PRO A 401 27.05 -1.45 17.75
CA PRO A 401 27.44 -1.88 16.42
C PRO A 401 26.20 -2.36 15.64
N MET A 402 26.06 -1.91 14.40
CA MET A 402 25.05 -2.40 13.46
C MET A 402 25.76 -2.88 12.21
N LYS A 403 25.45 -4.10 11.78
CA LYS A 403 25.95 -4.67 10.53
C LYS A 403 25.22 -4.03 9.35
N VAL A 404 25.97 -3.63 8.33
CA VAL A 404 25.44 -3.13 7.07
C VAL A 404 25.83 -4.08 5.96
N LEU A 405 24.87 -4.54 5.20
CA LEU A 405 25.07 -5.34 4.00
C LEU A 405 24.78 -4.44 2.79
N LEU A 406 25.78 -4.19 1.99
CA LEU A 406 25.71 -3.26 0.87
C LEU A 406 25.35 -4.02 -0.41
N SER A 407 24.19 -3.71 -0.98
CA SER A 407 23.81 -4.24 -2.29
C SER A 407 24.55 -3.51 -3.41
N ASP A 408 25.00 -4.30 -4.40
CA ASP A 408 25.70 -3.76 -5.57
C ASP A 408 24.73 -2.98 -6.48
N ASP A 409 24.96 -1.68 -6.64
CA ASP A 409 24.10 -0.80 -7.42
C ASP A 409 24.15 -1.09 -8.92
N THR A 410 25.29 -1.51 -9.45
CA THR A 410 25.43 -1.89 -10.85
C THR A 410 24.62 -3.15 -11.15
N LEU A 411 24.71 -4.18 -10.30
CA LEU A 411 23.87 -5.37 -10.44
C LEU A 411 22.38 -5.02 -10.31
N THR A 412 22.01 -4.12 -9.40
CA THR A 412 20.64 -3.64 -9.25
C THR A 412 20.13 -2.93 -10.52
N LYS A 413 20.99 -2.11 -11.17
CA LYS A 413 20.67 -1.46 -12.46
C LYS A 413 20.50 -2.48 -13.60
N VAL A 414 21.37 -3.48 -13.66
CA VAL A 414 21.29 -4.59 -14.64
C VAL A 414 19.95 -5.33 -14.49
N LEU A 415 19.54 -5.65 -13.27
CA LEU A 415 18.29 -6.35 -13.02
C LEU A 415 17.05 -5.52 -13.41
N ARG A 416 17.09 -4.19 -13.25
CA ARG A 416 16.01 -3.29 -13.70
C ARG A 416 15.75 -3.35 -15.19
N ALA A 417 16.78 -3.57 -16.01
CA ALA A 417 16.65 -3.72 -17.46
C ALA A 417 15.84 -4.98 -17.84
N GLY A 418 15.72 -5.94 -16.93
CA GLY A 418 14.90 -7.14 -17.09
C GLY A 418 13.46 -7.02 -16.60
N ASN A 419 12.96 -5.83 -16.27
CA ASN A 419 11.57 -5.63 -15.89
C ASN A 419 10.63 -5.78 -17.09
N THR A 420 9.49 -6.42 -16.87
CA THR A 420 8.44 -6.58 -17.87
C THR A 420 7.06 -6.36 -17.26
N SER A 421 6.15 -5.74 -18.01
CA SER A 421 4.74 -5.60 -17.65
C SER A 421 3.88 -6.80 -18.11
N SER A 422 4.38 -7.57 -19.09
CA SER A 422 3.65 -8.68 -19.71
C SER A 422 4.03 -10.06 -19.18
N GLY A 423 5.00 -10.14 -18.28
CA GLY A 423 5.57 -11.40 -17.78
C GLY A 423 6.43 -12.15 -18.79
N THR A 424 6.72 -11.55 -19.95
CA THR A 424 7.58 -12.10 -20.98
C THR A 424 8.55 -11.04 -21.48
N LEU A 425 9.76 -11.48 -21.85
CA LEU A 425 10.79 -10.62 -22.44
C LEU A 425 11.23 -11.19 -23.80
N PRO A 426 11.73 -10.35 -24.72
CA PRO A 426 12.47 -10.82 -25.88
C PRO A 426 13.67 -11.65 -25.46
N LYS A 427 13.98 -12.72 -26.22
CA LYS A 427 15.13 -13.60 -25.89
C LYS A 427 16.45 -12.85 -25.81
N SER A 428 16.66 -11.87 -26.72
CA SER A 428 17.86 -11.01 -26.70
C SER A 428 17.96 -10.19 -25.41
N THR A 429 16.85 -9.65 -24.91
CA THR A 429 16.82 -8.89 -23.65
C THR A 429 17.10 -9.80 -22.44
N GLU A 430 16.45 -10.97 -22.36
CA GLU A 430 16.74 -11.94 -21.29
C GLU A 430 18.20 -12.37 -21.30
N PHE A 431 18.73 -12.67 -22.48
CA PHE A 431 20.12 -13.03 -22.65
C PHE A 431 21.06 -11.89 -22.22
N ALA A 432 20.80 -10.66 -22.68
CA ALA A 432 21.66 -9.52 -22.37
C ALA A 432 21.74 -9.25 -20.87
N VAL A 433 20.59 -9.30 -20.16
CA VAL A 433 20.55 -9.10 -18.70
C VAL A 433 21.32 -10.21 -17.96
N ARG A 434 21.09 -11.46 -18.32
CA ARG A 434 21.79 -12.62 -17.71
C ARG A 434 23.29 -12.58 -17.96
N GLN A 435 23.67 -12.32 -19.20
CA GLN A 435 25.08 -12.28 -19.58
C GLN A 435 25.80 -11.09 -18.93
N ARG A 436 25.15 -9.94 -18.86
CA ARG A 436 25.69 -8.77 -18.15
C ARG A 436 25.86 -9.07 -16.66
N PHE A 437 24.85 -9.65 -15.99
CA PHE A 437 24.94 -10.04 -14.59
C PHE A 437 26.12 -10.98 -14.33
N LEU A 438 26.27 -12.00 -15.17
CA LEU A 438 27.34 -12.98 -15.04
C LEU A 438 28.73 -12.34 -15.24
N ALA A 439 28.84 -11.44 -16.20
CA ALA A 439 30.07 -10.69 -16.48
C ALA A 439 30.46 -9.76 -15.31
N GLU A 440 29.48 -9.03 -14.74
CA GLU A 440 29.74 -8.16 -13.58
C GLU A 440 30.27 -8.95 -12.40
N THR A 441 29.68 -10.11 -12.10
CA THR A 441 30.15 -10.96 -10.98
C THR A 441 31.54 -11.53 -11.25
N ALA A 442 31.86 -11.84 -12.52
CA ALA A 442 33.20 -12.28 -12.90
C ALA A 442 34.24 -11.14 -12.79
N MET A 443 33.87 -9.91 -13.16
CA MET A 443 34.74 -8.74 -12.98
C MET A 443 35.05 -8.51 -11.50
N ILE A 444 34.02 -8.50 -10.63
CA ILE A 444 34.25 -8.38 -9.18
C ILE A 444 35.21 -9.44 -8.68
N ALA A 445 35.10 -10.69 -9.15
CA ALA A 445 36.01 -11.75 -8.77
C ALA A 445 37.43 -11.54 -9.29
N ALA A 446 37.56 -11.04 -10.54
CA ALA A 446 38.86 -10.86 -11.20
C ALA A 446 39.64 -9.63 -10.69
N GLU A 447 38.96 -8.60 -10.19
CA GLU A 447 39.59 -7.37 -9.67
C GLU A 447 40.51 -7.63 -8.48
N ALA A 448 40.15 -8.56 -7.58
CA ALA A 448 40.92 -8.88 -6.39
C ALA A 448 40.75 -10.36 -6.04
N PRO A 449 41.40 -11.26 -6.79
CA PRO A 449 41.20 -12.70 -6.65
C PRO A 449 41.68 -13.25 -5.31
N ASP A 450 42.65 -12.61 -4.66
CA ASP A 450 43.19 -13.01 -3.35
C ASP A 450 42.34 -12.60 -2.16
N SER A 451 41.30 -11.77 -2.39
CA SER A 451 40.45 -11.19 -1.31
C SER A 451 39.17 -11.98 -1.13
N GLU A 452 38.86 -12.35 0.12
CA GLU A 452 37.54 -12.88 0.48
C GLU A 452 36.52 -11.72 0.46
N ARG A 453 35.61 -11.75 -0.49
CA ARG A 453 34.60 -10.71 -0.66
C ARG A 453 33.21 -11.30 -0.82
N THR A 454 32.23 -10.44 -0.56
CA THR A 454 30.80 -10.77 -0.60
C THR A 454 30.10 -9.88 -1.60
N ILE A 455 29.11 -10.44 -2.27
CA ILE A 455 28.18 -9.73 -3.15
C ILE A 455 26.77 -9.86 -2.57
N VAL A 456 26.07 -8.75 -2.43
CA VAL A 456 24.64 -8.73 -2.10
C VAL A 456 23.88 -8.21 -3.30
N VAL A 457 22.92 -9.01 -3.77
CA VAL A 457 22.06 -8.71 -4.90
C VAL A 457 20.66 -8.41 -4.39
N ALA A 458 20.26 -7.13 -4.45
CA ALA A 458 18.96 -6.66 -3.99
C ALA A 458 18.20 -6.01 -5.15
N PRO A 459 17.35 -6.74 -5.87
CA PRO A 459 16.49 -6.16 -6.90
C PRO A 459 15.56 -5.10 -6.30
N PRO A 460 15.06 -4.15 -7.10
CA PRO A 460 14.04 -3.21 -6.61
C PRO A 460 12.82 -3.95 -6.01
N GLY A 461 12.20 -3.40 -4.98
CA GLY A 461 11.02 -4.02 -4.34
C GLY A 461 9.87 -4.34 -5.30
N ASN A 462 9.77 -3.60 -6.40
CA ASN A 462 8.83 -3.82 -7.49
C ASN A 462 9.44 -4.57 -8.69
N TRP A 463 10.54 -5.30 -8.50
CA TRP A 463 11.18 -6.06 -9.58
C TRP A 463 10.20 -7.02 -10.23
N SER A 464 10.08 -6.92 -11.56
CA SER A 464 9.10 -7.66 -12.37
C SER A 464 9.78 -8.42 -13.52
N PRO A 465 10.57 -9.46 -13.22
CA PRO A 465 11.20 -10.28 -14.24
C PRO A 465 10.18 -11.25 -14.88
N SER A 466 10.53 -11.80 -16.06
CA SER A 466 9.96 -13.07 -16.47
C SER A 466 10.45 -14.20 -15.57
N GLU A 467 9.65 -15.29 -15.46
CA GLU A 467 10.10 -16.49 -14.70
C GLU A 467 11.40 -17.04 -15.26
N ALA A 468 11.54 -17.08 -16.60
CA ALA A 468 12.72 -17.57 -17.29
C ALA A 468 13.97 -16.72 -16.97
N LEU A 469 13.85 -15.40 -16.89
CA LEU A 469 14.95 -14.52 -16.48
C LEU A 469 15.33 -14.77 -15.01
N ALA A 470 14.38 -14.77 -14.10
CA ALA A 470 14.68 -14.92 -12.68
C ALA A 470 15.30 -16.30 -12.35
N SER A 471 14.71 -17.38 -12.85
CA SER A 471 15.24 -18.73 -12.65
C SER A 471 16.59 -18.93 -13.37
N GLY A 472 16.77 -18.29 -14.53
CA GLY A 472 18.04 -18.28 -15.26
C GLY A 472 19.17 -17.64 -14.47
N LEU A 473 18.95 -16.45 -13.91
CA LEU A 473 19.92 -15.73 -13.06
C LEU A 473 20.31 -16.56 -11.82
N LEU A 474 19.34 -17.13 -11.12
CA LEU A 474 19.59 -17.95 -9.93
C LEU A 474 20.36 -19.24 -10.29
N ARG A 475 20.02 -19.89 -11.41
CA ARG A 475 20.71 -21.08 -11.91
C ARG A 475 22.16 -20.76 -12.27
N GLU A 476 22.40 -19.67 -12.98
CA GLU A 476 23.76 -19.25 -13.38
C GLU A 476 24.60 -18.82 -12.18
N THR A 477 23.99 -18.16 -11.20
CA THR A 477 24.65 -17.86 -9.92
C THR A 477 25.21 -19.13 -9.26
N LYS A 478 24.41 -20.22 -9.24
CA LYS A 478 24.85 -21.50 -8.69
C LYS A 478 25.91 -22.19 -9.57
N ALA A 479 25.83 -22.01 -10.88
CA ALA A 479 26.71 -22.69 -11.84
C ALA A 479 28.07 -22.00 -12.02
N ALA A 480 28.18 -20.71 -11.74
CA ALA A 480 29.39 -19.91 -11.90
C ALA A 480 30.44 -20.34 -10.87
N PRO A 481 31.63 -20.84 -11.32
CA PRO A 481 32.64 -21.40 -10.40
C PRO A 481 33.35 -20.36 -9.53
N TRP A 482 33.21 -19.09 -9.81
CA TRP A 482 33.73 -17.98 -9.00
C TRP A 482 32.71 -17.47 -7.97
N LEU A 483 31.52 -18.10 -7.85
CA LEU A 483 30.48 -17.72 -6.91
C LEU A 483 30.14 -18.87 -5.94
N THR A 484 29.81 -18.53 -4.70
CA THR A 484 29.21 -19.43 -3.71
C THR A 484 27.94 -18.86 -3.15
N PRO A 485 26.75 -19.40 -3.52
CA PRO A 485 25.47 -18.97 -2.98
C PRO A 485 25.43 -19.07 -1.46
N THR A 486 25.17 -17.95 -0.78
CA THR A 486 25.24 -17.82 0.69
C THR A 486 23.95 -17.16 1.20
N PRO A 487 23.28 -17.72 2.21
CA PRO A 487 22.10 -17.08 2.79
C PRO A 487 22.48 -15.76 3.48
N LEU A 488 21.59 -14.76 3.44
CA LEU A 488 21.85 -13.44 4.02
C LEU A 488 22.17 -13.50 5.52
N ALA A 489 21.56 -14.42 6.28
CA ALA A 489 21.82 -14.61 7.70
C ALA A 489 23.28 -14.99 8.00
N SER A 490 23.93 -15.74 7.12
CA SER A 490 25.35 -16.07 7.28
C SER A 490 26.24 -14.84 7.14
N LEU A 491 25.83 -13.89 6.27
CA LEU A 491 26.54 -12.62 6.09
C LEU A 491 26.30 -11.67 7.27
N SER A 492 25.10 -11.69 7.87
CA SER A 492 24.80 -10.85 9.02
C SER A 492 25.65 -11.19 10.26
N SER A 493 26.12 -12.42 10.37
CA SER A 493 27.00 -12.89 11.45
C SER A 493 28.49 -12.91 11.05
N ALA A 494 28.83 -12.61 9.78
CA ALA A 494 30.21 -12.58 9.33
C ALA A 494 31.00 -11.45 10.02
N PRO A 495 32.29 -11.65 10.35
CA PRO A 495 33.15 -10.56 10.78
C PRO A 495 33.33 -9.55 9.63
N ASP A 496 33.69 -8.32 9.96
CA ASP A 496 34.05 -7.33 8.94
C ASP A 496 35.32 -7.78 8.24
N THR A 497 35.36 -7.62 6.92
CA THR A 497 36.53 -8.01 6.12
C THR A 497 37.69 -7.08 6.44
N GLN A 498 38.82 -7.65 6.88
CA GLN A 498 39.97 -6.88 7.37
C GLN A 498 40.61 -5.98 6.30
N HIS A 499 40.39 -6.30 5.01
CA HIS A 499 41.03 -5.63 3.87
C HIS A 499 40.00 -4.87 2.99
N ALA A 500 38.77 -4.72 3.44
CA ALA A 500 37.79 -3.92 2.72
C ALA A 500 38.10 -2.43 2.84
N ALA A 501 37.79 -1.67 1.80
CA ALA A 501 37.93 -0.23 1.82
C ALA A 501 37.13 0.39 2.96
N PRO A 502 37.70 1.31 3.76
CA PRO A 502 36.93 2.05 4.74
C PRO A 502 35.83 2.83 4.03
N ARG A 503 34.64 2.93 4.66
CA ARG A 503 33.48 3.57 4.05
C ARG A 503 33.01 4.78 4.84
N HIS A 504 32.44 5.76 4.13
CA HIS A 504 31.75 6.87 4.77
C HIS A 504 30.48 6.35 5.46
N SER A 505 30.21 6.87 6.65
CA SER A 505 28.93 6.61 7.32
C SER A 505 27.78 7.27 6.57
N PRO A 506 26.57 6.70 6.62
CA PRO A 506 25.38 7.36 6.07
C PRO A 506 25.20 8.78 6.66
N PRO A 507 24.58 9.71 5.94
CA PRO A 507 24.36 11.07 6.41
C PRO A 507 23.50 11.07 7.69
N ARG A 508 23.63 12.12 8.51
CA ARG A 508 22.87 12.20 9.78
C ARG A 508 21.37 12.27 9.57
N SER A 509 20.93 13.04 8.61
CA SER A 509 19.54 13.16 8.20
C SER A 509 19.49 13.73 6.78
N GLN A 510 19.10 12.90 5.83
CA GLN A 510 19.00 13.29 4.42
C GLN A 510 17.79 12.59 3.80
N ALA A 511 16.93 13.36 3.12
CA ALA A 511 15.82 12.80 2.38
C ALA A 511 16.34 12.11 1.10
N SER A 512 15.94 10.87 0.90
CA SER A 512 16.22 10.15 -0.35
C SER A 512 15.27 10.60 -1.46
N PRO A 513 15.73 10.60 -2.71
CA PRO A 513 14.86 10.92 -3.83
C PRO A 513 13.58 10.07 -3.82
N GLY A 514 12.44 10.73 -3.97
CA GLY A 514 11.15 10.05 -4.07
C GLY A 514 10.47 9.69 -2.75
N GLU A 515 11.08 9.89 -1.58
CA GLU A 515 10.43 9.66 -0.28
C GLU A 515 9.06 10.34 -0.17
N LEU A 516 8.20 9.80 0.70
CA LEU A 516 6.91 10.42 1.02
C LEU A 516 7.12 11.82 1.57
N SER A 517 6.51 12.81 0.93
CA SER A 517 6.73 14.20 1.27
C SER A 517 6.15 14.56 2.65
N ARG A 518 6.75 15.60 3.27
CA ARG A 518 6.28 16.14 4.55
C ARG A 518 4.80 16.51 4.53
N ASP A 519 4.31 17.08 3.42
CA ASP A 519 2.91 17.50 3.31
C ASP A 519 1.96 16.33 3.25
N TYR A 520 2.34 15.25 2.57
CA TYR A 520 1.59 14.01 2.54
C TYR A 520 1.52 13.38 3.94
N LEU A 521 2.67 13.19 4.60
CA LEU A 521 2.73 12.60 5.93
C LEU A 521 2.06 13.47 7.01
N ARG A 522 1.99 14.79 6.81
CA ARG A 522 1.17 15.65 7.69
C ARG A 522 -0.32 15.31 7.59
N GLN A 523 -0.84 15.04 6.38
CA GLN A 523 -2.23 14.58 6.19
C GLN A 523 -2.47 13.22 6.83
N VAL A 524 -1.54 12.28 6.65
CA VAL A 524 -1.58 10.95 7.28
C VAL A 524 -1.59 11.07 8.81
N ARG A 525 -0.73 11.90 9.38
CA ARG A 525 -0.69 12.15 10.84
C ARG A 525 -2.01 12.69 11.38
N ILE A 526 -2.63 13.65 10.68
CA ILE A 526 -3.95 14.17 11.04
C ILE A 526 -5.00 13.06 10.99
N LEU A 527 -4.96 12.23 9.96
CA LEU A 527 -5.82 11.06 9.82
C LEU A 527 -5.60 10.06 10.97
N GLY A 528 -4.35 9.75 11.33
CA GLY A 528 -3.99 8.88 12.46
C GLY A 528 -4.60 9.38 13.77
N GLY A 529 -4.54 10.70 14.03
CA GLY A 529 -5.21 11.31 15.17
C GLY A 529 -6.73 11.09 15.18
N ARG A 530 -7.38 11.20 14.01
CA ARG A 530 -8.83 10.94 13.87
C ARG A 530 -9.19 9.47 14.08
N VAL A 531 -8.39 8.54 13.54
CA VAL A 531 -8.55 7.10 13.74
C VAL A 531 -8.38 6.76 15.22
N SER A 532 -7.37 7.28 15.87
CA SER A 532 -7.11 7.09 17.30
C SER A 532 -8.25 7.60 18.16
N LEU A 533 -8.78 8.80 17.86
CA LEU A 533 -9.94 9.37 18.55
C LEU A 533 -11.20 8.51 18.34
N TYR A 534 -11.44 8.05 17.11
CA TYR A 534 -12.54 7.14 16.81
C TYR A 534 -12.43 5.83 17.60
N LYS A 535 -11.25 5.19 17.60
CA LYS A 535 -11.00 3.96 18.38
C LYS A 535 -11.23 4.17 19.88
N SER A 536 -10.89 5.33 20.42
CA SER A 536 -11.00 5.65 21.84
C SER A 536 -12.43 5.75 22.37
N MET A 537 -13.42 5.89 21.49
CA MET A 537 -14.84 5.88 21.89
C MET A 537 -15.48 4.48 21.82
N LEU A 538 -14.80 3.50 21.21
CA LEU A 538 -15.33 2.15 21.10
C LEU A 538 -15.23 1.43 22.44
N TYR A 539 -16.30 0.70 22.82
CA TYR A 539 -16.33 -0.10 24.04
C TYR A 539 -16.11 -1.58 23.73
N LYS A 540 -14.99 -2.13 24.19
CA LYS A 540 -14.60 -3.55 23.96
C LYS A 540 -14.81 -3.98 22.50
N PRO A 541 -14.25 -3.25 21.51
CA PRO A 541 -14.40 -3.63 20.12
C PRO A 541 -13.71 -4.97 19.82
N ALA A 542 -14.18 -5.69 18.80
CA ALA A 542 -13.49 -6.87 18.31
C ALA A 542 -12.05 -6.49 17.87
N VAL A 543 -11.07 -7.32 18.20
CA VAL A 543 -9.66 -7.09 17.84
C VAL A 543 -9.48 -7.00 16.33
N SER A 544 -10.21 -7.82 15.56
CA SER A 544 -10.17 -7.77 14.08
C SER A 544 -10.61 -6.41 13.53
N TYR A 545 -11.63 -5.77 14.14
CA TYR A 545 -12.10 -4.46 13.70
C TYR A 545 -11.09 -3.34 13.97
N THR A 546 -10.46 -3.32 15.14
CA THR A 546 -9.42 -2.31 15.45
C THR A 546 -8.15 -2.55 14.63
N ARG A 547 -7.82 -3.82 14.36
CA ARG A 547 -6.70 -4.20 13.50
C ARG A 547 -6.90 -3.68 12.07
N SER A 548 -8.07 -3.85 11.47
CA SER A 548 -8.33 -3.36 10.11
C SER A 548 -8.21 -1.82 9.98
N LEU A 549 -8.50 -1.07 11.06
CA LEU A 549 -8.28 0.37 11.10
C LEU A 549 -6.79 0.72 11.15
N ASP A 550 -6.00 -0.02 11.92
CA ASP A 550 -4.54 0.17 12.00
C ASP A 550 -3.86 -0.22 10.69
N GLU A 551 -4.23 -1.35 10.11
CA GLU A 551 -3.75 -1.82 8.80
C GLU A 551 -4.07 -0.81 7.69
N ALA A 552 -5.30 -0.28 7.65
CA ALA A 552 -5.70 0.74 6.68
C ALA A 552 -4.93 2.07 6.87
N LEU A 553 -4.59 2.45 8.10
CA LEU A 553 -3.75 3.62 8.36
C LEU A 553 -2.32 3.38 7.87
N LEU A 554 -1.70 2.27 8.26
CA LEU A 554 -0.34 1.90 7.84
C LEU A 554 -0.24 1.75 6.32
N ALA A 555 -1.28 1.25 5.65
CA ALA A 555 -1.34 1.19 4.20
C ALA A 555 -1.20 2.57 3.53
N THR A 556 -1.62 3.66 4.20
CA THR A 556 -1.39 5.03 3.68
C THR A 556 0.07 5.47 3.76
N GLU A 557 0.90 4.78 4.52
CA GLU A 557 2.32 5.10 4.76
C GLU A 557 3.28 4.25 3.90
N ALA A 558 2.74 3.40 3.02
CA ALA A 558 3.50 2.49 2.20
C ALA A 558 4.47 3.22 1.25
N ALA A 559 5.67 2.69 1.10
CA ALA A 559 6.65 3.19 0.13
C ALA A 559 6.17 3.05 -1.33
N ALA A 560 5.18 2.22 -1.58
CA ALA A 560 4.51 2.12 -2.89
C ALA A 560 3.92 3.46 -3.37
N TRP A 561 3.64 4.38 -2.46
CA TRP A 561 3.11 5.72 -2.76
C TRP A 561 4.19 6.76 -3.05
N ARG A 562 5.44 6.37 -3.18
CA ARG A 562 6.52 7.21 -3.68
C ARG A 562 6.33 7.53 -5.17
N GLY A 563 6.78 8.69 -5.62
CA GLY A 563 6.80 9.07 -7.03
C GLY A 563 5.43 8.94 -7.72
N SER A 564 5.32 8.09 -8.73
CA SER A 564 4.09 7.85 -9.51
C SER A 564 2.95 7.20 -8.73
N GLY A 565 3.21 6.54 -7.58
CA GLY A 565 2.19 5.96 -6.71
C GLY A 565 1.44 6.98 -5.85
N ARG A 566 1.87 8.24 -5.83
CA ARG A 566 1.33 9.29 -4.98
C ARG A 566 -0.20 9.49 -5.09
N PRO A 567 -0.81 9.52 -6.30
CA PRO A 567 -2.25 9.71 -6.45
C PRO A 567 -3.07 8.62 -5.76
N GLN A 568 -2.60 7.36 -5.82
CA GLN A 568 -3.26 6.22 -5.18
C GLN A 568 -3.17 6.32 -3.64
N GLY A 569 -2.00 6.70 -3.12
CA GLY A 569 -1.83 6.97 -1.68
C GLY A 569 -2.76 8.07 -1.17
N GLU A 570 -2.90 9.17 -1.92
CA GLU A 570 -3.83 10.25 -1.58
C GLU A 570 -5.30 9.81 -1.63
N GLU A 571 -5.65 8.89 -2.53
CA GLU A 571 -6.98 8.29 -2.59
C GLU A 571 -7.27 7.45 -1.34
N LEU A 572 -6.32 6.64 -0.88
CA LEU A 572 -6.45 5.87 0.37
C LEU A 572 -6.64 6.79 1.58
N VAL A 573 -5.85 7.87 1.68
CA VAL A 573 -5.99 8.88 2.75
C VAL A 573 -7.39 9.50 2.73
N ARG A 574 -7.89 9.90 1.54
CA ARG A 574 -9.24 10.45 1.38
C ARG A 574 -10.32 9.42 1.75
N GLY A 575 -10.16 8.17 1.29
CA GLY A 575 -11.10 7.08 1.55
C GLY A 575 -11.24 6.78 3.04
N LEU A 576 -10.13 6.59 3.75
CA LEU A 576 -10.14 6.33 5.19
C LEU A 576 -10.65 7.55 5.98
N SER A 577 -10.27 8.77 5.59
CA SER A 577 -10.78 9.99 6.20
C SER A 577 -12.31 10.11 6.06
N TYR A 578 -12.85 9.78 4.88
CA TYR A 578 -14.28 9.75 4.64
C TYR A 578 -14.97 8.70 5.50
N TYR A 579 -14.42 7.48 5.57
CA TYR A 579 -14.95 6.40 6.41
C TYR A 579 -15.07 6.81 7.88
N ILE A 580 -14.00 7.36 8.47
CA ILE A 580 -13.98 7.83 9.85
C ILE A 580 -14.98 8.98 10.07
N THR A 581 -15.08 9.91 9.11
CA THR A 581 -16.04 11.03 9.20
C THR A 581 -17.47 10.52 9.13
N ALA A 582 -17.79 9.60 8.23
CA ALA A 582 -19.11 9.00 8.11
C ALA A 582 -19.48 8.17 9.36
N ALA A 583 -18.51 7.45 9.93
CA ALA A 583 -18.70 6.72 11.18
C ALA A 583 -19.00 7.67 12.36
N ASN A 584 -18.24 8.76 12.49
CA ASN A 584 -18.48 9.76 13.55
C ASN A 584 -19.87 10.42 13.42
N LYS A 585 -20.37 10.66 12.20
CA LYS A 585 -21.73 11.21 11.96
C LYS A 585 -22.86 10.29 12.46
N LYS A 586 -22.60 9.01 12.67
CA LYS A 586 -23.56 8.05 13.19
C LYS A 586 -23.73 8.14 14.71
N VAL A 587 -22.87 8.89 15.41
CA VAL A 587 -22.99 9.14 16.85
C VAL A 587 -23.50 10.57 17.03
N THR A 588 -24.76 10.70 17.45
CA THR A 588 -25.44 12.00 17.52
C THR A 588 -26.13 12.21 18.85
N ILE A 589 -26.21 13.47 19.28
CA ILE A 589 -27.07 13.85 20.39
C ILE A 589 -28.44 14.21 19.79
N ILE A 590 -29.47 13.51 20.22
CA ILE A 590 -30.87 13.83 19.89
C ILE A 590 -31.40 14.77 20.98
N SER A 591 -31.61 16.01 20.66
CA SER A 591 -32.22 16.98 21.61
C SER A 591 -33.48 17.55 21.02
N SER A 592 -34.49 17.77 21.85
CA SER A 592 -35.77 18.39 21.48
C SER A 592 -35.65 19.88 21.18
N GLY A 593 -34.48 20.46 21.23
CA GLY A 593 -34.21 21.88 21.03
C GLY A 593 -34.70 22.76 22.20
N GLN A 594 -35.89 22.50 22.74
CA GLN A 594 -36.45 23.19 23.90
C GLN A 594 -36.99 22.20 24.92
N VAL A 595 -36.68 22.42 26.19
CA VAL A 595 -37.15 21.61 27.31
C VAL A 595 -37.87 22.51 28.29
N PRO A 596 -39.23 22.44 28.36
CA PRO A 596 -40.00 23.22 29.33
C PRO A 596 -39.84 22.60 30.74
N MET A 597 -39.52 23.43 31.73
CA MET A 597 -39.50 23.07 33.14
C MET A 597 -40.71 23.71 33.86
N GLY A 598 -41.53 22.89 34.49
CA GLY A 598 -42.68 23.30 35.29
C GLY A 598 -42.37 23.83 36.69
N GLY A 599 -41.10 24.14 37.01
CA GLY A 599 -40.63 24.61 38.32
C GLY A 599 -39.19 25.07 38.31
N SER A 600 -38.59 25.30 39.50
CA SER A 600 -37.21 25.75 39.69
C SER A 600 -36.16 24.63 39.55
N ALA A 601 -36.58 23.38 39.50
CA ALA A 601 -35.68 22.22 39.29
C ALA A 601 -36.40 21.16 38.45
N GLY A 602 -35.62 20.40 37.66
CA GLY A 602 -36.14 19.36 36.78
C GLY A 602 -35.04 18.46 36.26
N LEU A 603 -35.42 17.34 35.61
CA LEU A 603 -34.53 16.44 34.92
C LEU A 603 -34.61 16.69 33.42
N VAL A 604 -33.50 17.08 32.81
CA VAL A 604 -33.38 17.26 31.35
C VAL A 604 -32.91 15.95 30.76
N PRO A 605 -33.69 15.24 29.94
CA PRO A 605 -33.26 14.06 29.24
C PRO A 605 -32.39 14.44 28.05
N VAL A 606 -31.20 13.83 27.92
CA VAL A 606 -30.32 13.95 26.78
C VAL A 606 -30.15 12.57 26.16
N SER A 607 -30.69 12.36 24.98
CA SER A 607 -30.62 11.09 24.28
C SER A 607 -29.45 11.11 23.29
N ILE A 608 -28.65 10.04 23.29
CA ILE A 608 -27.54 9.86 22.37
C ILE A 608 -27.85 8.63 21.52
N GLN A 609 -27.79 8.80 20.20
CA GLN A 609 -27.94 7.71 19.25
C GLN A 609 -26.56 7.14 18.87
N ASN A 610 -26.39 5.84 19.04
CA ASN A 610 -25.29 5.09 18.46
C ASN A 610 -25.79 4.39 17.18
N GLY A 611 -25.47 4.92 16.02
CA GLY A 611 -25.76 4.29 14.71
C GLY A 611 -24.63 3.42 14.19
N LEU A 612 -23.65 3.08 15.02
CA LEU A 612 -22.55 2.16 14.67
C LEU A 612 -22.93 0.72 14.98
N HIS A 613 -22.28 -0.22 14.29
CA HIS A 613 -22.35 -1.66 14.59
C HIS A 613 -21.44 -2.08 15.76
N GLN A 614 -20.79 -1.15 16.44
CA GLN A 614 -19.92 -1.33 17.59
C GLN A 614 -20.53 -0.60 18.80
N ALA A 615 -20.38 -1.18 19.99
CA ALA A 615 -20.73 -0.48 21.24
C ALA A 615 -19.75 0.69 21.44
N ILE A 616 -20.27 1.79 21.99
CA ILE A 616 -19.45 2.97 22.30
C ILE A 616 -19.54 3.33 23.78
N GLN A 617 -18.48 3.97 24.28
CA GLN A 617 -18.43 4.57 25.61
C GLN A 617 -18.12 6.05 25.48
N VAL A 618 -19.06 6.89 25.84
CA VAL A 618 -18.95 8.35 25.74
C VAL A 618 -19.33 9.03 27.04
N ARG A 619 -18.87 10.27 27.19
CA ARG A 619 -19.32 11.17 28.25
C ARG A 619 -20.11 12.33 27.68
N VAL A 620 -21.21 12.66 28.30
CA VAL A 620 -21.98 13.87 28.03
C VAL A 620 -21.43 15.00 28.89
N VAL A 621 -20.92 16.03 28.28
CA VAL A 621 -20.48 17.25 28.95
C VAL A 621 -21.46 18.37 28.61
N ALA A 622 -22.07 18.91 29.64
CA ALA A 622 -23.02 20.02 29.52
C ALA A 622 -22.42 21.29 30.14
N THR A 623 -22.50 22.40 29.41
CA THR A 623 -22.04 23.71 29.88
C THR A 623 -23.14 24.75 29.63
N VAL A 624 -23.36 25.60 30.62
CA VAL A 624 -24.36 26.69 30.52
C VAL A 624 -23.75 27.81 29.66
N ALA A 625 -24.50 28.28 28.69
CA ALA A 625 -24.10 29.42 27.85
C ALA A 625 -23.99 30.71 28.71
N LYS A 626 -22.84 31.38 28.63
CA LYS A 626 -22.61 32.67 29.28
C LYS A 626 -23.19 33.78 28.38
N THR A 627 -24.17 34.52 28.86
CA THR A 627 -24.69 35.72 28.20
C THR A 627 -23.96 36.93 28.78
N PRO A 628 -23.30 37.77 27.96
CA PRO A 628 -22.65 38.98 28.49
C PRO A 628 -23.64 39.87 29.22
N GLY A 629 -23.32 40.30 30.45
CA GLY A 629 -24.13 41.18 31.25
C GLY A 629 -25.27 40.52 32.05
N ARG A 630 -25.42 39.16 31.99
CA ARG A 630 -26.37 38.44 32.84
C ARG A 630 -25.64 37.25 33.53
N THR A 631 -25.74 37.19 34.85
CA THR A 631 -25.38 35.97 35.59
C THR A 631 -26.38 34.88 35.24
N SER A 632 -25.90 33.80 34.61
CA SER A 632 -26.78 32.66 34.32
C SER A 632 -27.21 32.03 35.64
N GLN A 633 -28.49 32.03 35.89
CA GLN A 633 -29.11 31.49 37.12
C GLN A 633 -29.43 30.00 37.01
N LEU A 634 -28.94 29.32 35.96
CA LEU A 634 -29.12 27.92 35.72
C LEU A 634 -27.87 27.18 36.19
N THR A 635 -28.07 26.20 37.07
CA THR A 635 -27.01 25.29 37.56
C THR A 635 -27.34 23.87 37.15
N ILE A 636 -26.29 23.15 36.76
CA ILE A 636 -26.33 21.72 36.40
C ILE A 636 -25.87 20.95 37.62
N GLY A 637 -26.70 20.07 38.15
CA GLY A 637 -26.37 19.21 39.29
C GLY A 637 -25.50 18.01 38.86
N HIS A 638 -25.10 17.22 39.84
CA HIS A 638 -24.33 16.01 39.56
C HIS A 638 -25.17 14.95 38.82
N TYR A 639 -24.63 14.36 37.77
CA TYR A 639 -25.30 13.31 37.01
C TYR A 639 -24.27 12.28 36.51
N GLN A 640 -24.74 11.07 36.26
CA GLN A 640 -23.93 10.03 35.64
C GLN A 640 -23.70 10.42 34.17
N ASN A 641 -22.53 11.01 33.90
CA ASN A 641 -22.22 11.58 32.58
C ASN A 641 -21.60 10.57 31.62
N GLN A 642 -21.14 9.42 32.10
CA GLN A 642 -20.53 8.35 31.31
C GLN A 642 -21.58 7.29 30.98
N VAL A 643 -21.71 6.94 29.70
CA VAL A 643 -22.69 5.97 29.22
C VAL A 643 -22.05 5.02 28.21
N ILE A 644 -22.39 3.73 28.34
CA ILE A 644 -22.11 2.71 27.33
C ILE A 644 -23.37 2.51 26.51
N ILE A 645 -23.23 2.64 25.20
CA ILE A 645 -24.36 2.57 24.26
C ILE A 645 -24.16 1.37 23.33
N PRO A 646 -25.03 0.35 23.38
CA PRO A 646 -24.95 -0.81 22.49
C PRO A 646 -25.03 -0.43 21.02
N PRO A 647 -24.66 -1.34 20.09
CA PRO A 647 -24.76 -1.13 18.66
C PRO A 647 -26.20 -0.78 18.23
N LEU A 648 -26.35 0.21 17.36
CA LEU A 648 -27.62 0.63 16.73
C LEU A 648 -28.73 1.03 17.74
N GLN A 649 -28.38 1.38 18.98
CA GLN A 649 -29.32 1.74 20.03
C GLN A 649 -29.12 3.17 20.52
N PRO A 650 -30.18 3.81 21.05
CA PRO A 650 -30.05 5.05 21.81
C PRO A 650 -29.80 4.78 23.30
N ALA A 651 -29.25 5.76 23.99
CA ALA A 651 -29.21 5.81 25.44
C ALA A 651 -29.56 7.22 25.94
N THR A 652 -30.22 7.33 27.08
CA THR A 652 -30.65 8.61 27.65
C THR A 652 -29.95 8.88 28.98
N VAL A 653 -29.26 10.03 29.04
CA VAL A 653 -28.71 10.59 30.27
C VAL A 653 -29.65 11.58 30.85
N ARG A 654 -30.04 11.44 32.11
CA ARG A 654 -30.91 12.36 32.82
C ARG A 654 -30.06 13.34 33.62
N MET A 655 -30.15 14.62 33.27
CA MET A 655 -29.32 15.68 33.84
C MET A 655 -30.18 16.56 34.75
N PRO A 656 -29.92 16.60 36.08
CA PRO A 656 -30.63 17.49 36.98
C PRO A 656 -30.20 18.93 36.73
N VAL A 657 -31.17 19.78 36.55
CA VAL A 657 -31.00 21.22 36.28
C VAL A 657 -31.84 22.01 37.22
N SER A 658 -31.27 23.05 37.83
CA SER A 658 -32.01 24.03 38.63
C SER A 658 -31.83 25.42 38.07
N SER A 659 -32.91 26.20 38.03
CA SER A 659 -32.95 27.54 37.43
C SER A 659 -33.73 28.49 38.32
N ALA A 660 -33.41 29.79 38.24
CA ALA A 660 -34.27 30.83 38.81
C ALA A 660 -35.64 30.86 38.10
N PRO A 661 -36.68 31.40 38.77
CA PRO A 661 -38.08 31.14 38.45
C PRO A 661 -38.62 31.66 37.11
N GLN A 662 -37.89 32.40 36.31
CA GLN A 662 -38.30 32.84 34.95
C GLN A 662 -37.10 33.05 34.03
N GLY A 663 -37.12 32.44 32.87
CA GLY A 663 -36.13 32.69 31.80
C GLY A 663 -35.92 31.53 30.84
N SER A 664 -35.24 31.83 29.73
CA SER A 664 -34.69 30.84 28.80
C SER A 664 -33.17 30.82 28.94
N THR A 665 -32.59 29.66 29.10
CA THR A 665 -31.13 29.51 29.18
C THR A 665 -30.68 28.39 28.25
N GLN A 666 -29.64 28.67 27.46
CA GLN A 666 -29.04 27.66 26.61
C GLN A 666 -27.98 26.80 27.33
N ILE A 667 -28.07 25.52 27.12
CA ILE A 667 -27.06 24.55 27.54
C ILE A 667 -26.37 24.00 26.29
N HIS A 668 -25.05 24.13 26.23
CA HIS A 668 -24.24 23.49 25.20
C HIS A 668 -23.90 22.08 25.64
N LEU A 669 -24.17 21.11 24.78
CA LEU A 669 -23.90 19.70 24.98
C LEU A 669 -22.79 19.26 24.03
N VAL A 670 -21.85 18.49 24.54
CA VAL A 670 -20.75 17.93 23.79
C VAL A 670 -20.54 16.50 24.26
N LEU A 671 -20.24 15.60 23.33
CA LEU A 671 -19.74 14.26 23.69
C LEU A 671 -18.21 14.27 23.74
N THR A 672 -17.68 13.61 24.74
CA THR A 672 -16.24 13.34 24.87
C THR A 672 -16.00 11.83 24.99
N ASN A 673 -14.79 11.40 24.67
CA ASN A 673 -14.35 10.05 25.02
C ASN A 673 -14.09 9.94 26.54
N ALA A 674 -13.69 8.75 27.00
CA ALA A 674 -13.36 8.50 28.42
C ALA A 674 -12.28 9.44 28.98
N ASN A 675 -11.37 9.92 28.13
CA ASN A 675 -10.24 10.79 28.48
C ASN A 675 -10.60 12.29 28.43
N GLY A 676 -11.86 12.63 28.15
CA GLY A 676 -12.30 14.03 28.07
C GLY A 676 -12.08 14.73 26.71
N THR A 677 -11.56 14.02 25.72
CA THR A 677 -11.38 14.60 24.37
C THR A 677 -12.70 14.72 23.64
N VAL A 678 -12.99 15.91 23.12
CA VAL A 678 -14.24 16.22 22.39
C VAL A 678 -14.33 15.39 21.11
N LEU A 679 -15.47 14.71 20.92
CA LEU A 679 -15.75 13.97 19.70
C LEU A 679 -16.18 14.91 18.58
N PRO A 680 -15.75 14.69 17.33
CA PRO A 680 -16.15 15.52 16.19
C PRO A 680 -17.68 15.47 15.97
N LEU A 681 -18.26 16.56 15.49
CA LEU A 681 -19.66 16.66 15.06
C LEU A 681 -20.71 16.38 16.15
N THR A 682 -20.33 16.40 17.43
CA THR A 682 -21.22 16.06 18.56
C THR A 682 -21.68 17.29 19.36
N ARG A 683 -21.45 18.50 18.85
CA ARG A 683 -21.86 19.72 19.51
C ARG A 683 -23.33 20.05 19.18
N THR A 684 -24.16 20.22 20.21
CA THR A 684 -25.53 20.68 20.06
C THR A 684 -25.86 21.63 21.21
N SER A 685 -26.95 22.36 21.08
CA SER A 685 -27.47 23.19 22.15
C SER A 685 -28.95 22.88 22.41
N LEU A 686 -29.35 22.95 23.66
CA LEU A 686 -30.77 22.90 24.03
C LEU A 686 -31.12 24.12 24.88
N THR A 687 -32.34 24.58 24.76
CA THR A 687 -32.84 25.70 25.52
C THR A 687 -33.80 25.20 26.62
N VAL A 688 -33.45 25.50 27.85
CA VAL A 688 -34.32 25.21 29.02
C VAL A 688 -35.22 26.42 29.27
N LEU A 689 -36.54 26.20 29.21
CA LEU A 689 -37.58 27.21 29.48
C LEU A 689 -38.15 26.98 30.86
N SER A 690 -37.90 27.89 31.79
CA SER A 690 -38.47 27.84 33.14
C SER A 690 -39.74 28.71 33.20
N THR A 691 -40.90 28.09 33.47
CA THR A 691 -42.22 28.77 33.55
C THR A 691 -42.80 28.64 34.94
N ARG A 692 -43.38 29.77 35.43
CA ARG A 692 -43.95 29.90 36.77
C ARG A 692 -45.45 29.62 36.80
N TYR A 693 -45.89 28.53 36.17
CA TYR A 693 -47.33 28.25 36.14
C TYR A 693 -47.86 27.54 37.40
N GLY A 694 -47.00 26.97 38.24
CA GLY A 694 -47.47 26.13 39.37
C GLY A 694 -48.28 26.86 40.44
N ARG A 695 -47.99 28.15 40.74
CA ARG A 695 -48.73 28.92 41.70
C ARG A 695 -50.04 29.47 41.14
N ALA A 696 -50.08 29.93 39.91
CA ALA A 696 -51.29 30.44 39.26
C ALA A 696 -52.28 29.31 39.04
N ILE A 697 -51.86 28.10 38.66
CA ILE A 697 -52.72 26.94 38.48
C ILE A 697 -53.27 26.49 39.85
N LEU A 698 -52.44 26.46 40.91
CA LEU A 698 -52.88 26.16 42.27
C LEU A 698 -53.91 27.22 42.81
N PHE A 699 -53.65 28.49 42.50
CA PHE A 699 -54.64 29.55 42.79
C PHE A 699 -55.93 29.38 42.01
N LEU A 700 -55.89 29.04 40.75
CA LEU A 700 -57.03 28.78 39.88
C LEU A 700 -57.85 27.55 40.37
N ILE A 701 -57.09 26.45 40.68
CA ILE A 701 -57.72 25.23 41.25
C ILE A 701 -58.30 25.53 42.62
N GLY A 702 -57.62 26.24 43.52
CA GLY A 702 -58.05 26.64 44.80
C GLY A 702 -59.27 27.56 44.70
N ALA A 703 -59.30 28.55 43.76
CA ALA A 703 -60.44 29.41 43.48
C ALA A 703 -61.64 28.64 42.91
N ALA A 704 -61.36 27.66 41.99
CA ALA A 704 -62.46 26.83 41.47
C ALA A 704 -63.04 25.90 42.55
N ILE A 705 -62.23 25.33 43.43
CA ILE A 705 -62.70 24.56 44.58
C ILE A 705 -63.46 25.48 45.54
N GLY A 706 -62.93 26.68 45.80
CA GLY A 706 -63.64 27.69 46.64
C GLY A 706 -64.99 28.06 46.09
N VAL A 707 -65.12 28.31 44.75
CA VAL A 707 -66.40 28.58 44.08
C VAL A 707 -67.34 27.35 44.17
N LEU A 708 -66.81 26.15 44.00
CA LEU A 708 -67.60 24.92 44.13
C LEU A 708 -68.12 24.71 45.54
N VAL A 709 -67.32 24.98 46.56
CA VAL A 709 -67.73 24.94 47.97
C VAL A 709 -68.77 26.04 48.26
N LEU A 710 -68.55 27.29 47.82
CA LEU A 710 -69.47 28.39 47.95
C LEU A 710 -70.81 28.12 47.27
N THR A 711 -70.82 27.60 46.05
CA THR A 711 -72.06 27.25 45.35
C THR A 711 -72.75 26.04 46.01
N SER A 712 -72.01 25.08 46.57
CA SER A 712 -72.58 23.94 47.32
C SER A 712 -73.20 24.41 48.65
N VAL A 713 -72.51 25.28 49.36
CA VAL A 713 -73.08 25.95 50.59
C VAL A 713 -74.29 26.82 50.31
N TYR A 714 -74.24 27.60 49.25
CA TYR A 714 -75.36 28.42 48.80
C TYR A 714 -76.59 27.56 48.42
N ARG A 715 -76.36 26.45 47.72
CA ARG A 715 -77.44 25.48 47.41
C ARG A 715 -77.98 24.81 48.65
N ALA A 716 -77.16 24.47 49.61
CA ALA A 716 -77.52 23.84 50.86
C ALA A 716 -78.32 24.83 51.73
N LEU A 717 -77.92 26.11 51.79
CA LEU A 717 -78.69 27.20 52.46
C LEU A 717 -80.02 27.50 51.83
N ARG A 718 -80.06 27.53 50.46
CA ARG A 718 -81.31 27.75 49.70
C ARG A 718 -82.28 26.59 49.87
N ARG A 719 -81.84 25.37 50.06
CA ARG A 719 -82.67 24.18 50.39
C ARG A 719 -83.24 24.21 51.82
N ARG A 720 -82.62 24.93 52.78
CA ARG A 720 -83.13 25.10 54.15
C ARG A 720 -84.12 26.19 54.31
N LEU A 721 -84.30 27.08 53.30
CA LEU A 721 -85.19 28.22 53.35
C LEU A 721 -86.55 28.06 52.61
N HIS A 722 -86.74 26.90 51.93
CA HIS A 722 -87.99 26.53 51.29
C HIS A 722 -88.34 25.12 51.61
N GLY A 723 -88.82 24.90 52.85
CA GLY A 723 -89.54 23.72 53.26
C GLY A 723 -91.00 23.94 53.09
N ASP A 724 -91.67 22.89 52.72
CA ASP A 724 -93.05 22.48 52.90
C ASP A 724 -93.83 22.18 51.62
N GLY A 725 -94.33 20.96 51.59
CA GLY A 725 -95.66 20.65 51.10
C GLY A 725 -95.83 19.48 50.16
N HIS A 726 -96.37 18.40 50.77
CA HIS A 726 -97.24 17.34 50.19
C HIS A 726 -96.65 16.27 49.26
N LEU A 727 -96.46 15.06 49.77
CA LEU A 727 -97.32 13.86 49.80
C LEU A 727 -98.00 13.51 48.43
N VAL A 728 -97.78 12.33 47.94
CA VAL A 728 -98.64 11.17 47.88
C VAL A 728 -98.16 10.21 46.72
N ASN A 729 -97.91 9.02 47.07
CA ASN A 729 -98.14 7.68 46.47
C ASN A 729 -98.30 7.57 44.95
N GLU A 730 -97.73 6.65 44.28
CA GLU A 730 -98.09 5.20 44.20
C GLU A 730 -97.15 4.46 43.20
N GLU A 731 -96.79 3.31 43.58
CA GLU A 731 -96.31 2.19 42.72
C GLU A 731 -97.55 1.63 41.95
N PRO A 732 -97.45 0.75 40.95
CA PRO A 732 -96.43 -0.26 40.65
C PRO A 732 -96.21 -0.47 39.11
N ASP A 733 -95.25 -1.37 38.91
CA ASP A 733 -94.86 -2.25 37.80
C ASP A 733 -96.00 -2.86 36.99
N PRO A 734 -95.65 -3.70 35.95
CA PRO A 734 -94.87 -3.71 34.74
C PRO A 734 -95.75 -4.07 33.49
N PRO A 735 -95.40 -4.79 32.46
CA PRO A 735 -94.26 -5.15 31.65
C PRO A 735 -94.48 -5.02 30.14
N GLY A 736 -93.48 -5.37 29.35
CA GLY A 736 -93.78 -5.98 28.06
C GLY A 736 -93.16 -5.42 26.81
N SER A 737 -92.13 -6.08 26.42
CA SER A 737 -91.98 -6.79 25.16
C SER A 737 -91.76 -6.03 23.84
N VAL A 738 -90.68 -6.32 23.25
CA VAL A 738 -90.48 -7.11 22.06
C VAL A 738 -90.10 -6.35 20.74
N ARG A 739 -89.01 -6.73 20.22
CA ARG A 739 -88.60 -6.92 18.78
C ARG A 739 -88.15 -5.71 18.05
N THR A 740 -87.17 -5.77 17.27
CA THR A 740 -86.34 -6.71 16.43
C THR A 740 -85.55 -5.76 15.58
N GLY A 741 -84.43 -6.04 15.14
CA GLY A 741 -83.76 -7.02 14.40
C GLY A 741 -82.46 -6.52 13.88
N THR A 742 -81.59 -7.38 13.88
CA THR A 742 -80.75 -7.91 12.79
C THR A 742 -79.74 -6.93 12.20
N SER A 743 -78.55 -7.25 12.03
CA SER A 743 -77.78 -8.48 11.72
C SER A 743 -76.32 -8.02 11.63
N GLY A 744 -75.36 -8.73 11.88
CA GLY A 744 -74.85 -10.06 11.79
C GLY A 744 -73.36 -9.90 11.96
N ALA A 745 -72.81 -10.64 12.84
CA ALA A 745 -72.04 -11.85 12.68
C ALA A 745 -70.72 -11.61 11.93
N ARG A 746 -69.52 -11.96 12.40
CA ARG A 746 -69.08 -13.21 13.01
C ARG A 746 -67.66 -13.04 13.62
N HIS A 747 -67.41 -13.52 14.77
CA HIS A 747 -66.19 -14.21 15.20
C HIS A 747 -66.20 -15.62 14.54
N PRO A 748 -65.07 -16.35 14.43
CA PRO A 748 -64.24 -16.78 15.54
C PRO A 748 -62.72 -16.90 15.22
N THR A 749 -61.91 -16.90 16.28
CA THR A 749 -61.03 -17.99 16.77
C THR A 749 -60.12 -18.71 15.75
N GLU A 750 -58.82 -18.62 15.91
CA GLU A 750 -57.90 -19.71 16.34
C GLU A 750 -56.47 -19.33 16.10
N ALA A 751 -55.69 -19.41 17.14
CA ALA A 751 -54.23 -19.58 17.05
C ALA A 751 -53.96 -21.02 16.60
N PRO A 752 -52.85 -21.29 15.94
CA PRO A 752 -51.94 -22.24 16.54
C PRO A 752 -50.47 -21.80 16.60
N ASP A 753 -49.84 -22.29 17.63
CA ASP A 753 -48.43 -22.45 17.83
C ASP A 753 -47.71 -22.95 16.57
N ASP A 754 -46.54 -22.33 16.27
CA ASP A 754 -45.38 -23.03 15.71
C ASP A 754 -44.10 -22.26 16.14
N LEU A 755 -43.70 -22.58 17.34
CA LEU A 755 -42.35 -22.45 17.87
C LEU A 755 -41.63 -23.79 17.60
N ALA A 756 -41.10 -23.98 16.39
CA ALA A 756 -40.06 -24.97 16.09
C ALA A 756 -39.61 -24.81 14.64
N ASP A 757 -38.64 -23.89 14.38
CA ASP A 757 -37.61 -24.02 13.36
C ASP A 757 -36.67 -22.81 13.33
N ALA A 758 -35.91 -22.66 14.43
CA ALA A 758 -34.76 -21.78 14.47
C ALA A 758 -33.61 -22.41 15.29
N ARG A 759 -33.33 -23.71 15.02
CA ARG A 759 -32.11 -24.38 15.46
C ARG A 759 -31.67 -25.36 14.39
N ARG A 760 -31.09 -24.82 13.33
CA ARG A 760 -30.23 -25.55 12.39
C ARG A 760 -29.56 -24.51 11.50
N TRP A 761 -28.42 -24.02 11.93
CA TRP A 761 -27.35 -23.40 11.14
C TRP A 761 -26.20 -22.98 12.08
N VAL A 762 -25.81 -23.92 12.97
CA VAL A 762 -24.48 -23.92 13.61
C VAL A 762 -24.12 -25.40 13.75
N ASP A 763 -23.50 -25.91 12.73
CA ASP A 763 -22.62 -27.08 12.66
C ASP A 763 -22.58 -27.48 11.17
N ASP A 764 -21.60 -26.93 10.47
CA ASP A 764 -20.88 -27.45 9.31
C ASP A 764 -20.21 -26.28 8.57
N ALA A 765 -18.94 -26.01 8.97
CA ALA A 765 -17.75 -25.64 8.22
C ALA A 765 -16.75 -24.92 9.15
#